data_02233c4000e53cb3f8e3912a43e9b64b
#
_entry.id   02233c4000e53cb3f8e3912a43e9b64b
#
_cell.length_a   1.000
_cell.length_b   1.000
_cell.length_c   1.000
_cell.angle_alpha   90.00
_cell.angle_beta   90.00
_cell.angle_gamma   90.00
#
_symmetry.space_group_name_H-M   'P 1'
#
loop_
_entity.id
_entity.type
_entity.pdbx_description
1 polymer ?
#
loop_
_entity_poly.entity_id
_entity_poly.type
_entity_poly.pdbx_seq_one_letter_code
_entity_poly.pdbx_strand_id
1 'polypeptide(L)'
;MAPSDPQRPLVLAVLVLAGTLIALPWATWGRSPIGQAGLVLLIALAGAAGLLRRGSDPPLRLPPLLLLGGILVGLSAIFTIYPDRTVQSLLLLLAYLVACGLAARAALQISWAERALLDTIWFSGLAVAGLAMLWWVRGNDGGFYANALIGPFGYPNAMGGFLLLAGFAALATLTPDRCRLEQGGALLGCAVSLLGLYLTRSRGVLLAAAVGLLVWALVRRERWWPRRPLWGIAAALAVLGGLALLGWRLSALLPLLWPGDGGTPDTSSQWRLHILRWTWAMVRDHPWTGVGPGAFPVALTHYQRLPYISGENPHNLYMEIAAEYGLAAGILVTGSLILFLGRAALAARRLPQGDPARGRQAALAGAVTAFALHSAIDLDWSFPAIALIAATILGIASARLPGLWMARPQGIGITLPRTLLILVLLVAAALALTRYYATSLVAWGRGDLAAGNLPGARQSLDQSRQLNPLGFPASYWLAWTTLRSGDPQGAIEVSQRTIRIAPQNPNGHALTGEIALVGGRWQIAQTAFRRAVEQAPMAHLWYHVGLIEATARVGTPAETLSAYERAVSTFTPERVLHPEARCLAPGDRYLLARISRIAAELHAGVGDSAQRQTTLDRARSLAQPDLRGICATERHPGQTSPEAAVMSFWHARSERGLPQAERFLLPERRGPTTGAARFAGAERDLPRRMRVAWILALSGDERNATLQYEVEGEQGEDRIIRCVQTVIRFRREGWFLEDYPSLENGACRP
;
A
#
# COMPACT_ATOMS: atom_id res chain seq x y z
N MET A 1 47.69 2.52 -24.80
CA MET A 1 46.44 2.25 -24.08
C MET A 1 46.76 1.31 -22.91
N ALA A 2 46.68 1.78 -21.68
CA ALA A 2 46.86 0.91 -20.50
C ALA A 2 45.80 -0.21 -20.52
N PRO A 3 46.18 -1.47 -20.22
CA PRO A 3 45.22 -2.56 -20.21
C PRO A 3 44.10 -2.22 -19.22
N SER A 4 42.86 -2.20 -19.68
CA SER A 4 41.70 -1.89 -18.84
C SER A 4 41.60 -2.95 -17.75
N ASP A 5 41.63 -2.53 -16.49
CA ASP A 5 41.46 -3.40 -15.33
C ASP A 5 40.17 -4.24 -15.50
N PRO A 6 40.28 -5.56 -15.56
CA PRO A 6 39.11 -6.45 -15.78
C PRO A 6 38.06 -6.36 -14.67
N GLN A 7 38.35 -5.75 -13.52
CA GLN A 7 37.41 -5.60 -12.41
C GLN A 7 36.56 -4.31 -12.49
N ARG A 8 36.96 -3.32 -13.30
CA ARG A 8 36.29 -2.01 -13.41
C ARG A 8 34.74 -2.10 -13.58
N PRO A 9 34.20 -2.97 -14.49
CA PRO A 9 32.76 -3.03 -14.66
C PRO A 9 32.00 -3.53 -13.40
N LEU A 10 32.60 -4.48 -12.69
CA LEU A 10 31.98 -4.99 -11.44
C LEU A 10 32.10 -3.97 -10.30
N VAL A 11 33.21 -3.22 -10.21
CA VAL A 11 33.37 -2.12 -9.26
C VAL A 11 32.32 -1.04 -9.51
N LEU A 12 32.09 -0.65 -10.76
CA LEU A 12 31.04 0.31 -11.11
C LEU A 12 29.64 -0.22 -10.70
N ALA A 13 29.36 -1.50 -10.95
CA ALA A 13 28.10 -2.12 -10.56
C ALA A 13 27.89 -2.08 -9.03
N VAL A 14 28.95 -2.31 -8.24
CA VAL A 14 28.91 -2.20 -6.76
C VAL A 14 28.64 -0.76 -6.32
N LEU A 15 29.28 0.22 -6.94
CA LEU A 15 29.06 1.65 -6.62
C LEU A 15 27.63 2.08 -6.95
N VAL A 16 27.07 1.63 -8.08
CA VAL A 16 25.66 1.90 -8.44
C VAL A 16 24.71 1.24 -7.42
N LEU A 17 24.98 0.00 -7.03
CA LEU A 17 24.17 -0.68 -6.00
C LEU A 17 24.24 0.08 -4.67
N ALA A 18 25.43 0.48 -4.23
CA ALA A 18 25.62 1.26 -2.99
C ALA A 18 24.90 2.62 -3.05
N GLY A 19 25.02 3.35 -4.16
CA GLY A 19 24.29 4.60 -4.39
C GLY A 19 22.78 4.41 -4.36
N THR A 20 22.27 3.31 -4.92
CA THR A 20 20.83 2.98 -4.89
C THR A 20 20.35 2.67 -3.47
N LEU A 21 21.15 1.94 -2.67
CA LEU A 21 20.86 1.64 -1.26
C LEU A 21 20.74 2.91 -0.39
N ILE A 22 21.51 3.96 -0.71
CA ILE A 22 21.44 5.24 -0.03
C ILE A 22 20.23 6.06 -0.50
N ALA A 23 20.00 6.14 -1.81
CA ALA A 23 19.03 7.06 -2.40
C ALA A 23 17.57 6.57 -2.28
N LEU A 24 17.35 5.25 -2.37
CA LEU A 24 16.01 4.67 -2.48
C LEU A 24 15.08 4.94 -1.28
N PRO A 25 15.55 4.93 -0.02
CA PRO A 25 14.70 5.29 1.13
C PRO A 25 14.10 6.71 1.05
N TRP A 26 14.79 7.63 0.35
CA TRP A 26 14.38 9.03 0.18
C TRP A 26 13.44 9.25 -1.02
N ALA A 27 13.43 8.33 -1.97
CA ALA A 27 12.53 8.36 -3.13
C ALA A 27 11.13 7.84 -2.80
N THR A 28 10.47 8.44 -1.79
CA THR A 28 9.15 7.98 -1.27
C THR A 28 9.13 6.46 -1.03
N TRP A 29 10.15 5.99 -0.26
CA TRP A 29 10.34 4.58 0.15
C TRP A 29 10.57 3.61 -1.02
N GLY A 30 10.82 4.14 -2.23
CA GLY A 30 10.83 3.37 -3.47
C GLY A 30 9.44 2.95 -3.97
N ARG A 31 8.34 3.31 -3.27
CA ARG A 31 6.96 2.99 -3.72
C ARG A 31 6.45 3.93 -4.81
N SER A 32 7.04 5.12 -4.94
CA SER A 32 6.68 6.02 -6.04
C SER A 32 7.04 5.42 -7.40
N PRO A 33 6.32 5.76 -8.47
CA PRO A 33 6.64 5.30 -9.81
C PRO A 33 8.08 5.61 -10.22
N ILE A 34 8.60 6.78 -9.85
CA ILE A 34 10.00 7.16 -10.11
C ILE A 34 10.99 6.32 -9.30
N GLY A 35 10.70 6.04 -8.02
CA GLY A 35 11.53 5.21 -7.16
C GLY A 35 11.64 3.78 -7.68
N GLN A 36 10.53 3.18 -8.10
CA GLN A 36 10.49 1.82 -8.66
C GLN A 36 11.18 1.75 -10.03
N ALA A 37 10.93 2.70 -10.92
CA ALA A 37 11.59 2.75 -12.23
C ALA A 37 13.08 2.99 -12.09
N GLY A 38 13.50 3.91 -11.21
CA GLY A 38 14.89 4.18 -10.90
C GLY A 38 15.61 2.96 -10.34
N LEU A 39 14.98 2.22 -9.42
CA LEU A 39 15.51 0.96 -8.90
C LEU A 39 15.76 -0.04 -10.01
N VAL A 40 14.74 -0.34 -10.82
CA VAL A 40 14.86 -1.33 -11.90
C VAL A 40 15.92 -0.90 -12.91
N LEU A 41 15.91 0.38 -13.32
CA LEU A 41 16.87 0.94 -14.26
C LEU A 41 18.31 0.81 -13.75
N LEU A 42 18.59 1.33 -12.56
CA LEU A 42 19.93 1.36 -11.99
C LEU A 42 20.48 -0.05 -11.74
N ILE A 43 19.66 -0.95 -11.19
CA ILE A 43 20.07 -2.32 -10.91
C ILE A 43 20.22 -3.15 -12.20
N ALA A 44 19.35 -2.94 -13.20
CA ALA A 44 19.50 -3.61 -14.49
C ALA A 44 20.78 -3.16 -15.22
N LEU A 45 21.07 -1.85 -15.24
CA LEU A 45 22.31 -1.32 -15.83
C LEU A 45 23.56 -1.80 -15.05
N ALA A 46 23.52 -1.83 -13.73
CA ALA A 46 24.58 -2.38 -12.89
C ALA A 46 24.80 -3.88 -13.20
N GLY A 47 23.73 -4.64 -13.31
CA GLY A 47 23.77 -6.06 -13.70
C GLY A 47 24.39 -6.27 -15.07
N ALA A 48 23.94 -5.51 -16.07
CA ALA A 48 24.49 -5.56 -17.42
C ALA A 48 25.99 -5.19 -17.43
N ALA A 49 26.38 -4.12 -16.75
CA ALA A 49 27.80 -3.73 -16.62
C ALA A 49 28.64 -4.83 -15.96
N GLY A 50 28.14 -5.45 -14.89
CA GLY A 50 28.80 -6.58 -14.22
C GLY A 50 28.98 -7.81 -15.12
N LEU A 51 28.14 -7.99 -16.14
CA LEU A 51 28.26 -9.08 -17.15
C LEU A 51 29.18 -8.76 -18.32
N LEU A 52 29.49 -7.47 -18.59
CA LEU A 52 30.38 -7.04 -19.70
C LEU A 52 31.87 -7.36 -19.49
N ARG A 53 32.21 -7.90 -18.33
CA ARG A 53 33.61 -8.25 -18.01
C ARG A 53 34.22 -9.18 -19.06
N ARG A 54 35.41 -8.82 -19.57
CA ARG A 54 36.23 -9.63 -20.46
C ARG A 54 37.05 -10.62 -19.61
N GLY A 55 36.86 -11.92 -19.79
CA GLY A 55 37.65 -12.96 -19.14
C GLY A 55 37.02 -14.35 -19.29
N SER A 56 37.81 -15.38 -18.95
CA SER A 56 37.41 -16.80 -18.96
C SER A 56 36.48 -17.21 -17.80
N ASP A 57 35.68 -16.28 -17.29
CA ASP A 57 34.71 -16.62 -16.24
C ASP A 57 33.77 -17.72 -16.76
N PRO A 58 33.52 -18.76 -15.97
CA PRO A 58 32.60 -19.80 -16.36
C PRO A 58 31.21 -19.21 -16.66
N PRO A 59 30.48 -19.79 -17.62
CA PRO A 59 29.13 -19.34 -17.93
C PRO A 59 28.24 -19.36 -16.68
N LEU A 60 27.33 -18.39 -16.58
CA LEU A 60 26.39 -18.32 -15.46
C LEU A 60 25.47 -19.53 -15.52
N ARG A 61 25.58 -20.41 -14.55
CA ARG A 61 24.68 -21.56 -14.38
C ARG A 61 23.64 -21.25 -13.34
N LEU A 62 22.37 -21.36 -13.72
CA LEU A 62 21.25 -21.18 -12.79
C LEU A 62 21.07 -22.49 -11.99
N PRO A 63 21.06 -22.42 -10.66
CA PRO A 63 20.79 -23.62 -9.84
C PRO A 63 19.33 -24.09 -10.03
N PRO A 64 19.06 -25.40 -9.85
CA PRO A 64 17.74 -25.99 -10.07
C PRO A 64 16.60 -25.31 -9.30
N LEU A 65 16.88 -24.81 -8.09
CA LEU A 65 15.87 -24.08 -7.28
C LEU A 65 15.45 -22.76 -7.93
N LEU A 66 16.39 -22.01 -8.54
CA LEU A 66 16.05 -20.77 -9.27
C LEU A 66 15.31 -21.06 -10.58
N LEU A 67 15.66 -22.16 -11.26
CA LEU A 67 14.95 -22.62 -12.46
C LEU A 67 13.50 -23.00 -12.12
N LEU A 68 13.30 -23.79 -11.08
CA LEU A 68 11.98 -24.15 -10.61
C LEU A 68 11.17 -22.91 -10.21
N GLY A 69 11.78 -21.99 -9.45
CA GLY A 69 11.17 -20.72 -9.10
C GLY A 69 10.77 -19.89 -10.33
N GLY A 70 11.65 -19.82 -11.33
CA GLY A 70 11.36 -19.13 -12.60
C GLY A 70 10.20 -19.76 -13.36
N ILE A 71 10.10 -21.07 -13.39
CA ILE A 71 8.95 -21.80 -14.01
C ILE A 71 7.65 -21.46 -13.28
N LEU A 72 7.63 -21.51 -11.95
CA LEU A 72 6.44 -21.20 -11.16
C LEU A 72 5.99 -19.74 -11.34
N VAL A 73 6.95 -18.81 -11.34
CA VAL A 73 6.69 -17.38 -11.62
C VAL A 73 6.14 -17.20 -13.04
N GLY A 74 6.72 -17.85 -14.03
CA GLY A 74 6.27 -17.81 -15.42
C GLY A 74 4.84 -18.35 -15.60
N LEU A 75 4.54 -19.50 -14.99
CA LEU A 75 3.20 -20.07 -15.01
C LEU A 75 2.19 -19.13 -14.35
N SER A 76 2.50 -18.58 -13.17
CA SER A 76 1.63 -17.62 -12.50
C SER A 76 1.40 -16.37 -13.35
N ALA A 77 2.44 -15.85 -14.01
CA ALA A 77 2.32 -14.67 -14.85
C ALA A 77 1.42 -14.88 -16.09
N ILE A 78 1.40 -16.09 -16.66
CA ILE A 78 0.54 -16.45 -17.79
C ILE A 78 -0.95 -16.44 -17.37
N PHE A 79 -1.24 -16.91 -16.16
CA PHE A 79 -2.61 -17.03 -15.63
C PHE A 79 -3.05 -15.83 -14.79
N THR A 80 -2.32 -14.72 -14.84
CA THR A 80 -2.62 -13.54 -14.03
C THR A 80 -3.98 -12.92 -14.36
N ILE A 81 -4.68 -12.49 -13.32
CA ILE A 81 -5.92 -11.72 -13.44
C ILE A 81 -5.70 -10.22 -13.61
N TYR A 82 -4.45 -9.72 -13.43
CA TYR A 82 -4.13 -8.30 -13.56
C TYR A 82 -2.75 -8.07 -14.21
N PRO A 83 -2.66 -8.15 -15.54
CA PRO A 83 -1.38 -8.14 -16.28
C PRO A 83 -0.48 -6.92 -16.03
N ASP A 84 -1.05 -5.73 -15.88
CA ASP A 84 -0.29 -4.50 -15.63
C ASP A 84 0.53 -4.56 -14.33
N ARG A 85 -0.10 -4.98 -13.24
CA ARG A 85 0.59 -5.17 -11.95
C ARG A 85 1.60 -6.32 -12.01
N THR A 86 1.29 -7.37 -12.76
CA THR A 86 2.19 -8.51 -12.94
C THR A 86 3.52 -8.08 -13.58
N VAL A 87 3.48 -7.28 -14.65
CA VAL A 87 4.71 -6.74 -15.27
C VAL A 87 5.53 -5.94 -14.26
N GLN A 88 4.89 -5.10 -13.46
CA GLN A 88 5.56 -4.31 -12.42
C GLN A 88 6.23 -5.20 -11.36
N SER A 89 5.52 -6.20 -10.85
CA SER A 89 6.04 -7.14 -9.84
C SER A 89 7.21 -7.96 -10.38
N LEU A 90 7.15 -8.40 -11.64
CA LEU A 90 8.24 -9.13 -12.29
C LEU A 90 9.50 -8.27 -12.47
N LEU A 91 9.34 -6.99 -12.84
CA LEU A 91 10.47 -6.06 -12.95
C LEU A 91 11.15 -5.84 -11.59
N LEU A 92 10.39 -5.67 -10.51
CA LEU A 92 10.94 -5.53 -9.15
C LEU A 92 11.62 -6.83 -8.70
N LEU A 93 10.99 -7.98 -8.90
CA LEU A 93 11.57 -9.28 -8.58
C LEU A 93 12.91 -9.49 -9.31
N LEU A 94 12.96 -9.17 -10.60
CA LEU A 94 14.20 -9.23 -11.38
C LEU A 94 15.28 -8.32 -10.79
N ALA A 95 14.94 -7.09 -10.41
CA ALA A 95 15.87 -6.15 -9.79
C ALA A 95 16.44 -6.72 -8.47
N TYR A 96 15.61 -7.32 -7.61
CA TYR A 96 16.06 -7.93 -6.36
C TYR A 96 16.97 -9.14 -6.59
N LEU A 97 16.65 -9.99 -7.57
CA LEU A 97 17.50 -11.13 -7.94
C LEU A 97 18.84 -10.69 -8.49
N VAL A 98 18.87 -9.65 -9.32
CA VAL A 98 20.10 -9.05 -9.87
C VAL A 98 20.93 -8.44 -8.74
N ALA A 99 20.34 -7.67 -7.84
CA ALA A 99 21.04 -7.09 -6.68
C ALA A 99 21.65 -8.17 -5.78
N CYS A 100 20.89 -9.23 -5.48
CA CYS A 100 21.39 -10.39 -4.75
C CYS A 100 22.59 -11.05 -5.45
N GLY A 101 22.48 -11.30 -6.75
CA GLY A 101 23.57 -11.89 -7.55
C GLY A 101 24.81 -10.99 -7.65
N LEU A 102 24.61 -9.67 -7.82
CA LEU A 102 25.71 -8.68 -7.83
C LEU A 102 26.43 -8.64 -6.48
N ALA A 103 25.67 -8.57 -5.37
CA ALA A 103 26.23 -8.55 -4.03
C ALA A 103 27.01 -9.82 -3.72
N ALA A 104 26.48 -11.01 -4.08
CA ALA A 104 27.16 -12.28 -3.93
C ALA A 104 28.47 -12.34 -4.73
N ARG A 105 28.43 -11.94 -5.99
CA ARG A 105 29.60 -11.95 -6.89
C ARG A 105 30.66 -10.94 -6.44
N ALA A 106 30.23 -9.74 -6.04
CA ALA A 106 31.13 -8.73 -5.53
C ALA A 106 31.83 -9.18 -4.23
N ALA A 107 31.12 -9.80 -3.31
CA ALA A 107 31.69 -10.35 -2.07
C ALA A 107 32.73 -11.45 -2.30
N LEU A 108 32.64 -12.18 -3.42
CA LEU A 108 33.60 -13.21 -3.80
C LEU A 108 34.82 -12.70 -4.58
N GLN A 109 34.67 -11.64 -5.38
CA GLN A 109 35.67 -11.22 -6.35
C GLN A 109 36.38 -9.91 -5.97
N ILE A 110 35.80 -9.09 -5.08
CA ILE A 110 36.34 -7.78 -4.68
C ILE A 110 36.48 -7.79 -3.15
N SER A 111 37.69 -7.74 -2.64
CA SER A 111 38.00 -7.90 -1.23
C SER A 111 37.33 -6.87 -0.30
N TRP A 112 37.08 -5.67 -0.78
CA TRP A 112 36.46 -4.59 -0.01
C TRP A 112 34.93 -4.53 -0.17
N ALA A 113 34.33 -5.16 -1.21
CA ALA A 113 32.95 -4.95 -1.61
C ALA A 113 31.93 -5.42 -0.53
N GLU A 114 32.19 -6.57 0.10
CA GLU A 114 31.34 -7.06 1.21
C GLU A 114 31.24 -6.03 2.32
N ARG A 115 32.38 -5.48 2.74
CA ARG A 115 32.45 -4.47 3.81
C ARG A 115 31.75 -3.18 3.38
N ALA A 116 32.07 -2.68 2.19
CA ALA A 116 31.49 -1.43 1.68
C ALA A 116 29.98 -1.48 1.55
N LEU A 117 29.40 -2.58 1.07
CA LEU A 117 27.94 -2.74 0.98
C LEU A 117 27.29 -2.79 2.36
N LEU A 118 27.88 -3.50 3.32
CA LEU A 118 27.36 -3.54 4.70
C LEU A 118 27.48 -2.17 5.37
N ASP A 119 28.61 -1.47 5.19
CA ASP A 119 28.79 -0.10 5.69
C ASP A 119 27.78 0.87 5.07
N THR A 120 27.52 0.75 3.77
CA THR A 120 26.51 1.55 3.08
C THR A 120 25.11 1.33 3.69
N ILE A 121 24.74 0.08 3.99
CA ILE A 121 23.43 -0.25 4.57
C ILE A 121 23.26 0.38 5.95
N TRP A 122 24.21 0.19 6.87
CA TRP A 122 24.05 0.75 8.22
C TRP A 122 24.22 2.26 8.25
N PHE A 123 25.04 2.84 7.38
CA PHE A 123 25.15 4.29 7.20
C PHE A 123 23.83 4.90 6.71
N SER A 124 23.20 4.28 5.71
CA SER A 124 21.85 4.66 5.28
C SER A 124 20.84 4.55 6.41
N GLY A 125 20.93 3.48 7.23
CA GLY A 125 20.14 3.31 8.43
C GLY A 125 20.31 4.43 9.44
N LEU A 126 21.56 4.81 9.72
CA LEU A 126 21.90 5.90 10.63
C LEU A 126 21.33 7.24 10.15
N ALA A 127 21.49 7.56 8.86
CA ALA A 127 20.98 8.80 8.27
C ALA A 127 19.44 8.87 8.32
N VAL A 128 18.77 7.79 7.94
CA VAL A 128 17.30 7.70 7.95
C VAL A 128 16.78 7.78 9.38
N ALA A 129 17.38 7.04 10.32
CA ALA A 129 16.98 7.07 11.73
C ALA A 129 17.19 8.45 12.36
N GLY A 130 18.35 9.08 12.11
CA GLY A 130 18.67 10.40 12.66
C GLY A 130 17.67 11.47 12.21
N LEU A 131 17.36 11.53 10.91
CA LEU A 131 16.36 12.46 10.38
C LEU A 131 14.95 12.13 10.85
N ALA A 132 14.59 10.85 10.92
CA ALA A 132 13.29 10.43 11.43
C ALA A 132 13.11 10.83 12.90
N MET A 133 14.12 10.64 13.75
CA MET A 133 14.10 11.07 15.16
C MET A 133 14.01 12.59 15.27
N LEU A 134 14.73 13.33 14.42
CA LEU A 134 14.66 14.80 14.39
C LEU A 134 13.25 15.28 14.01
N TRP A 135 12.60 14.65 13.04
CA TRP A 135 11.22 14.97 12.65
C TRP A 135 10.22 14.61 13.76
N TRP A 136 10.42 13.46 14.41
CA TRP A 136 9.58 13.01 15.50
C TRP A 136 9.64 13.97 16.71
N VAL A 137 10.85 14.40 17.11
CA VAL A 137 11.04 15.39 18.21
C VAL A 137 10.42 16.75 17.86
N ARG A 138 10.40 17.15 16.59
CA ARG A 138 9.75 18.39 16.12
C ARG A 138 8.23 18.30 16.01
N GLY A 139 7.62 17.19 16.38
CA GLY A 139 6.18 16.99 16.29
C GLY A 139 5.65 16.92 14.86
N ASN A 140 6.49 16.61 13.87
CA ASN A 140 6.11 16.35 12.48
C ASN A 140 5.71 14.89 12.26
N ASP A 141 5.11 14.30 13.25
CA ASP A 141 4.59 12.95 13.26
C ASP A 141 3.30 12.88 12.42
N GLY A 142 3.26 11.92 11.53
CA GLY A 142 2.18 11.75 10.56
C GLY A 142 0.86 11.28 11.18
N GLY A 143 0.13 12.17 11.83
CA GLY A 143 -1.28 11.98 12.19
C GLY A 143 -1.66 10.66 12.86
N PHE A 144 -1.97 9.63 12.10
CA PHE A 144 -2.47 8.33 12.57
C PHE A 144 -1.48 7.57 13.49
N TYR A 145 -0.17 7.76 13.32
CA TYR A 145 0.89 7.11 14.11
C TYR A 145 1.62 8.11 15.02
N ALA A 146 0.90 9.08 15.58
CA ALA A 146 1.44 10.27 16.26
C ALA A 146 2.52 10.01 17.32
N ASN A 147 2.58 8.82 17.87
CA ASN A 147 3.54 8.47 18.93
C ASN A 147 4.59 7.42 18.52
N ALA A 148 4.69 7.09 17.23
CA ALA A 148 5.62 6.10 16.73
C ALA A 148 6.61 6.71 15.73
N LEU A 149 7.84 6.17 15.68
CA LEU A 149 8.84 6.56 14.69
C LEU A 149 8.49 5.93 13.35
N ILE A 150 8.01 6.74 12.39
CA ILE A 150 7.60 6.29 11.05
C ILE A 150 8.62 6.62 9.97
N GLY A 151 9.42 7.66 10.18
CA GLY A 151 10.43 8.15 9.24
C GLY A 151 9.88 8.39 7.83
N PRO A 152 10.73 8.23 6.79
CA PRO A 152 10.28 8.42 5.42
C PRO A 152 9.29 7.33 4.96
N PHE A 153 9.14 6.23 5.69
CA PHE A 153 8.25 5.13 5.31
C PHE A 153 6.77 5.40 5.61
N GLY A 154 6.46 6.39 6.44
CA GLY A 154 5.09 6.70 6.84
C GLY A 154 4.38 5.57 7.59
N TYR A 155 5.11 4.50 7.96
CA TYR A 155 4.58 3.29 8.59
C TYR A 155 5.60 2.72 9.59
N PRO A 156 5.22 2.53 10.88
CA PRO A 156 6.17 2.15 11.93
C PRO A 156 6.86 0.80 11.69
N ASN A 157 6.12 -0.20 11.24
CA ASN A 157 6.68 -1.54 11.05
C ASN A 157 7.69 -1.56 9.89
N ALA A 158 7.44 -0.83 8.79
CA ALA A 158 8.39 -0.70 7.70
C ALA A 158 9.67 0.03 8.14
N MET A 159 9.54 1.11 8.91
CA MET A 159 10.69 1.77 9.53
C MET A 159 11.46 0.78 10.40
N GLY A 160 10.76 -0.04 11.18
CA GLY A 160 11.34 -1.09 11.97
C GLY A 160 12.07 -2.16 11.16
N GLY A 161 11.45 -2.67 10.08
CA GLY A 161 12.06 -3.64 9.16
C GLY A 161 13.34 -3.12 8.51
N PHE A 162 13.35 -1.84 8.12
CA PHE A 162 14.53 -1.15 7.59
C PHE A 162 15.66 -1.08 8.63
N LEU A 163 15.36 -0.60 9.85
CA LEU A 163 16.33 -0.48 10.94
C LEU A 163 16.82 -1.82 11.45
N LEU A 164 15.99 -2.86 11.40
CA LEU A 164 16.36 -4.24 11.73
C LEU A 164 17.53 -4.70 10.85
N LEU A 165 17.40 -4.56 9.54
CA LEU A 165 18.43 -4.92 8.58
C LEU A 165 19.68 -4.05 8.72
N ALA A 166 19.53 -2.73 8.93
CA ALA A 166 20.62 -1.82 9.14
C ALA A 166 21.42 -2.14 10.42
N GLY A 167 20.72 -2.45 11.52
CA GLY A 167 21.36 -2.83 12.79
C GLY A 167 22.15 -4.14 12.68
N PHE A 168 21.62 -5.14 11.98
CA PHE A 168 22.37 -6.37 11.73
C PHE A 168 23.54 -6.16 10.75
N ALA A 169 23.43 -5.26 9.78
CA ALA A 169 24.56 -4.88 8.92
C ALA A 169 25.68 -4.22 9.75
N ALA A 170 25.33 -3.31 10.66
CA ALA A 170 26.29 -2.73 11.60
C ALA A 170 26.94 -3.81 12.49
N LEU A 171 26.14 -4.73 13.05
CA LEU A 171 26.64 -5.85 13.84
C LEU A 171 27.59 -6.77 13.03
N ALA A 172 27.33 -6.99 11.75
CA ALA A 172 28.17 -7.77 10.87
C ALA A 172 29.53 -7.10 10.58
N THR A 173 29.59 -5.76 10.66
CA THR A 173 30.83 -4.99 10.48
C THR A 173 31.61 -4.78 11.78
N LEU A 174 31.05 -5.10 12.93
CA LEU A 174 31.70 -5.00 14.24
C LEU A 174 32.67 -6.17 14.44
N THR A 175 33.85 -6.05 13.85
CA THR A 175 34.88 -7.09 13.83
C THR A 175 36.22 -6.57 14.32
N PRO A 176 37.08 -7.42 14.96
CA PRO A 176 38.36 -7.00 15.55
C PRO A 176 39.41 -6.49 14.51
N ASP A 177 39.25 -6.85 13.25
CA ASP A 177 40.14 -6.45 12.17
C ASP A 177 39.89 -5.01 11.64
N ARG A 178 38.96 -4.27 12.26
CA ARG A 178 38.69 -2.86 11.96
C ARG A 178 39.39 -1.93 12.93
N CYS A 179 39.66 -0.70 12.47
CA CYS A 179 40.19 0.35 13.36
C CYS A 179 39.14 0.78 14.40
N ARG A 180 39.59 1.40 15.49
CA ARG A 180 38.69 1.81 16.60
C ARG A 180 37.60 2.78 16.16
N LEU A 181 37.87 3.64 15.18
CA LEU A 181 36.89 4.60 14.66
C LEU A 181 35.75 3.87 13.92
N GLU A 182 36.11 2.91 13.06
CA GLU A 182 35.13 2.09 12.34
C GLU A 182 34.28 1.23 13.30
N GLN A 183 34.91 0.66 14.33
CA GLN A 183 34.18 -0.08 15.38
C GLN A 183 33.23 0.84 16.16
N GLY A 184 33.68 2.06 16.49
CA GLY A 184 32.85 3.08 17.12
C GLY A 184 31.65 3.48 16.27
N GLY A 185 31.86 3.65 14.97
CA GLY A 185 30.77 3.91 13.99
C GLY A 185 29.76 2.77 13.92
N ALA A 186 30.22 1.53 13.83
CA ALA A 186 29.35 0.34 13.82
C ALA A 186 28.56 0.19 15.14
N LEU A 187 29.19 0.45 16.28
CA LEU A 187 28.48 0.48 17.58
C LEU A 187 27.40 1.56 17.62
N LEU A 188 27.70 2.76 17.12
CA LEU A 188 26.71 3.83 16.99
C LEU A 188 25.55 3.40 16.08
N GLY A 189 25.86 2.76 14.95
CA GLY A 189 24.85 2.19 14.04
C GLY A 189 23.94 1.17 14.72
N CYS A 190 24.51 0.25 15.53
CA CYS A 190 23.74 -0.70 16.34
C CYS A 190 22.87 0.02 17.37
N ALA A 191 23.44 0.98 18.13
CA ALA A 191 22.73 1.70 19.17
C ALA A 191 21.56 2.54 18.62
N VAL A 192 21.79 3.29 17.53
CA VAL A 192 20.76 4.10 16.88
C VAL A 192 19.67 3.23 16.26
N SER A 193 20.04 2.09 15.63
CA SER A 193 19.06 1.13 15.13
C SER A 193 18.21 0.56 16.25
N LEU A 194 18.81 0.15 17.38
CA LEU A 194 18.07 -0.40 18.53
C LEU A 194 17.13 0.64 19.15
N LEU A 195 17.60 1.89 19.32
CA LEU A 195 16.76 2.99 19.78
C LEU A 195 15.61 3.25 18.81
N GLY A 196 15.90 3.29 17.51
CA GLY A 196 14.87 3.45 16.48
C GLY A 196 13.84 2.33 16.49
N LEU A 197 14.27 1.06 16.61
CA LEU A 197 13.37 -0.10 16.75
C LEU A 197 12.43 0.06 17.95
N TYR A 198 12.93 0.50 19.08
CA TYR A 198 12.13 0.78 20.27
C TYR A 198 11.10 1.90 20.01
N LEU A 199 11.54 3.00 19.39
CA LEU A 199 10.67 4.15 19.08
C LEU A 199 9.60 3.86 18.01
N THR A 200 9.79 2.85 17.15
CA THR A 200 8.73 2.43 16.22
C THR A 200 7.51 1.82 16.92
N ARG A 201 7.64 1.41 18.19
CA ARG A 201 6.60 0.72 18.97
C ARG A 201 6.07 -0.56 18.30
N SER A 202 6.79 -1.11 17.34
CA SER A 202 6.42 -2.34 16.64
C SER A 202 6.85 -3.57 17.43
N ARG A 203 5.88 -4.25 18.05
CA ARG A 203 6.11 -5.50 18.81
C ARG A 203 6.71 -6.60 17.94
N GLY A 204 6.22 -6.71 16.68
CA GLY A 204 6.69 -7.70 15.72
C GLY A 204 8.16 -7.54 15.37
N VAL A 205 8.60 -6.31 15.14
CA VAL A 205 10.01 -6.00 14.85
C VAL A 205 10.92 -6.32 16.05
N LEU A 206 10.51 -5.97 17.26
CA LEU A 206 11.29 -6.25 18.48
C LEU A 206 11.44 -7.75 18.71
N LEU A 207 10.36 -8.52 18.51
CA LEU A 207 10.42 -9.99 18.58
C LEU A 207 11.36 -10.56 17.50
N ALA A 208 11.23 -10.09 16.26
CA ALA A 208 12.11 -10.53 15.16
C ALA A 208 13.59 -10.19 15.44
N ALA A 209 13.88 -9.01 15.98
CA ALA A 209 15.21 -8.60 16.39
C ALA A 209 15.78 -9.53 17.48
N ALA A 210 15.00 -9.83 18.51
CA ALA A 210 15.38 -10.72 19.59
C ALA A 210 15.73 -12.14 19.08
N VAL A 211 14.90 -12.70 18.19
CA VAL A 211 15.15 -14.01 17.56
C VAL A 211 16.40 -13.97 16.69
N GLY A 212 16.60 -12.92 15.88
CA GLY A 212 17.81 -12.76 15.07
C GLY A 212 19.08 -12.67 15.91
N LEU A 213 19.05 -11.92 17.02
CA LEU A 213 20.16 -11.83 17.98
C LEU A 213 20.43 -13.18 18.67
N LEU A 214 19.38 -13.93 19.00
CA LEU A 214 19.53 -15.30 19.52
C LEU A 214 20.21 -16.21 18.51
N VAL A 215 19.79 -16.17 17.24
CA VAL A 215 20.43 -16.95 16.16
C VAL A 215 21.89 -16.54 15.98
N TRP A 216 22.18 -15.24 15.97
CA TRP A 216 23.54 -14.72 15.94
C TRP A 216 24.40 -15.28 17.09
N ALA A 217 23.89 -15.23 18.33
CA ALA A 217 24.58 -15.71 19.51
C ALA A 217 24.83 -17.24 19.46
N LEU A 218 23.82 -18.02 19.05
CA LEU A 218 23.89 -19.48 18.93
C LEU A 218 24.87 -19.91 17.81
N VAL A 219 24.85 -19.24 16.66
CA VAL A 219 25.76 -19.55 15.55
C VAL A 219 27.19 -19.18 15.89
N ARG A 220 27.41 -18.11 16.67
CA ARG A 220 28.74 -17.67 17.11
C ARG A 220 29.35 -18.59 18.16
N ARG A 221 28.52 -19.24 19.05
CA ARG A 221 28.97 -20.10 20.14
C ARG A 221 29.02 -21.58 19.71
N GLU A 222 30.15 -22.27 19.96
CA GLU A 222 30.33 -23.68 19.57
C GLU A 222 29.59 -24.71 20.43
N ARG A 223 29.34 -24.41 21.69
CA ARG A 223 28.93 -25.41 22.70
C ARG A 223 27.46 -25.82 22.64
N TRP A 224 26.60 -25.07 21.94
CA TRP A 224 25.14 -25.20 22.11
C TRP A 224 24.41 -25.83 20.94
N TRP A 225 25.08 -26.16 19.82
CA TRP A 225 24.38 -26.65 18.62
C TRP A 225 24.61 -28.15 18.42
N PRO A 226 23.54 -28.97 18.17
CA PRO A 226 23.67 -30.39 17.93
C PRO A 226 24.52 -30.70 16.71
N ARG A 227 25.35 -31.73 16.80
CA ARG A 227 26.28 -32.15 15.73
C ARG A 227 25.59 -32.72 14.48
N ARG A 228 24.30 -33.02 14.55
CA ARG A 228 23.50 -33.53 13.42
C ARG A 228 22.61 -32.42 12.85
N PRO A 229 22.64 -32.15 11.50
CA PRO A 229 21.92 -31.04 10.88
C PRO A 229 20.39 -31.08 11.08
N LEU A 230 19.80 -32.27 11.11
CA LEU A 230 18.36 -32.46 11.35
C LEU A 230 17.93 -32.00 12.75
N TRP A 231 18.76 -32.23 13.78
CA TRP A 231 18.49 -31.78 15.14
C TRP A 231 18.65 -30.27 15.28
N GLY A 232 19.54 -29.67 14.46
CA GLY A 232 19.68 -28.20 14.37
C GLY A 232 18.46 -27.54 13.79
N ILE A 233 17.89 -28.11 12.72
CA ILE A 233 16.64 -27.65 12.11
C ILE A 233 15.48 -27.84 13.09
N ALA A 234 15.37 -29.02 13.72
CA ALA A 234 14.33 -29.30 14.73
C ALA A 234 14.42 -28.33 15.92
N ALA A 235 15.63 -28.05 16.42
CA ALA A 235 15.85 -27.08 17.49
C ALA A 235 15.49 -25.66 17.05
N ALA A 236 15.84 -25.24 15.82
CA ALA A 236 15.46 -23.93 15.27
C ALA A 236 13.92 -23.82 15.12
N LEU A 237 13.26 -24.85 14.62
CA LEU A 237 11.80 -24.90 14.52
C LEU A 237 11.12 -24.93 15.89
N ALA A 238 11.68 -25.65 16.87
CA ALA A 238 11.18 -25.69 18.25
C ALA A 238 11.36 -24.31 18.93
N VAL A 239 12.49 -23.63 18.70
CA VAL A 239 12.73 -22.27 19.20
C VAL A 239 11.79 -21.27 18.51
N LEU A 240 11.61 -21.34 17.19
CA LEU A 240 10.68 -20.50 16.45
C LEU A 240 9.22 -20.76 16.89
N GLY A 241 8.84 -22.02 17.05
CA GLY A 241 7.52 -22.40 17.56
C GLY A 241 7.31 -21.99 19.01
N GLY A 242 8.32 -22.18 19.86
CA GLY A 242 8.31 -21.76 21.27
C GLY A 242 8.24 -20.23 21.41
N LEU A 243 8.97 -19.49 20.60
CA LEU A 243 8.94 -18.02 20.57
C LEU A 243 7.64 -17.49 19.98
N ALA A 244 7.07 -18.14 18.98
CA ALA A 244 5.74 -17.80 18.48
C ALA A 244 4.66 -18.07 19.54
N LEU A 245 4.75 -19.17 20.28
CA LEU A 245 3.85 -19.49 21.39
C LEU A 245 4.05 -18.54 22.58
N LEU A 246 5.30 -18.21 22.90
CA LEU A 246 5.66 -17.25 23.93
C LEU A 246 5.21 -15.84 23.52
N GLY A 247 5.42 -15.44 22.27
CA GLY A 247 4.92 -14.19 21.71
C GLY A 247 3.41 -14.09 21.76
N TRP A 248 2.70 -15.18 21.45
CA TRP A 248 1.25 -15.27 21.61
C TRP A 248 0.84 -15.16 23.09
N ARG A 249 1.53 -15.83 24.00
CA ARG A 249 1.27 -15.72 25.45
C ARG A 249 1.67 -14.35 26.01
N LEU A 250 2.81 -13.80 25.58
CA LEU A 250 3.25 -12.45 25.96
C LEU A 250 2.38 -11.36 25.38
N SER A 251 1.75 -11.56 24.21
CA SER A 251 0.77 -10.60 23.68
C SER A 251 -0.45 -10.42 24.60
N ALA A 252 -0.75 -11.43 25.42
CA ALA A 252 -1.77 -11.32 26.47
C ALA A 252 -1.25 -10.60 27.74
N LEU A 253 0.06 -10.62 28.00
CA LEU A 253 0.69 -9.96 29.17
C LEU A 253 1.28 -8.57 28.84
N LEU A 254 1.62 -8.31 27.58
CA LEU A 254 2.18 -7.02 27.12
C LEU A 254 1.26 -5.81 27.33
N PRO A 255 -0.09 -5.90 27.30
CA PRO A 255 -0.97 -4.79 27.69
C PRO A 255 -0.77 -4.36 29.15
N LEU A 256 -0.29 -5.28 30.03
CA LEU A 256 0.02 -4.99 31.43
C LEU A 256 1.38 -4.31 31.61
N LEU A 257 2.33 -4.59 30.72
CA LEU A 257 3.71 -4.03 30.76
C LEU A 257 3.86 -2.78 29.88
N TRP A 258 2.97 -2.63 28.93
CA TRP A 258 2.94 -1.51 27.98
C TRP A 258 1.48 -1.12 27.76
N PRO A 259 0.92 -0.23 28.57
CA PRO A 259 -0.44 0.25 28.36
C PRO A 259 -0.47 0.95 26.98
N GLY A 260 -1.11 0.30 26.03
CA GLY A 260 -1.49 0.93 24.78
C GLY A 260 -2.55 1.98 25.09
N ASP A 261 -2.63 3.02 24.27
CA ASP A 261 -3.60 4.10 24.42
C ASP A 261 -5.04 3.53 24.57
N GLY A 262 -5.51 3.46 25.83
CA GLY A 262 -6.89 3.25 26.20
C GLY A 262 -7.60 2.02 25.66
N GLY A 263 -7.33 0.82 26.19
CA GLY A 263 -8.35 -0.24 26.43
C GLY A 263 -9.14 -0.82 25.25
N THR A 264 -8.86 -0.44 23.98
CA THR A 264 -9.52 -1.05 22.82
C THR A 264 -8.84 -2.36 22.46
N PRO A 265 -9.61 -3.45 22.16
CA PRO A 265 -9.04 -4.68 21.63
C PRO A 265 -8.15 -4.36 20.43
N ASP A 266 -7.01 -5.06 20.29
CA ASP A 266 -6.09 -4.87 19.16
C ASP A 266 -6.81 -5.20 17.83
N THR A 267 -7.49 -4.19 17.30
CA THR A 267 -8.29 -4.25 16.07
C THR A 267 -7.42 -4.51 14.86
N SER A 268 -6.14 -4.10 14.90
CA SER A 268 -5.16 -4.37 13.85
C SER A 268 -4.89 -5.87 13.69
N SER A 269 -4.77 -6.62 14.79
CA SER A 269 -4.58 -8.07 14.72
C SER A 269 -5.83 -8.80 14.22
N GLN A 270 -7.03 -8.37 14.61
CA GLN A 270 -8.28 -8.94 14.11
C GLN A 270 -8.44 -8.71 12.60
N TRP A 271 -8.15 -7.52 12.14
CA TRP A 271 -8.18 -7.15 10.73
C TRP A 271 -7.23 -8.02 9.89
N ARG A 272 -5.98 -8.20 10.33
CA ARG A 272 -5.01 -9.10 9.68
C ARG A 272 -5.49 -10.55 9.64
N LEU A 273 -6.14 -11.03 10.72
CA LEU A 273 -6.67 -12.39 10.76
C LEU A 273 -7.77 -12.61 9.72
N HIS A 274 -8.65 -11.63 9.50
CA HIS A 274 -9.65 -11.71 8.43
C HIS A 274 -8.99 -11.78 7.06
N ILE A 275 -8.03 -10.90 6.77
CA ILE A 275 -7.32 -10.93 5.48
C ILE A 275 -6.59 -12.27 5.30
N LEU A 276 -5.93 -12.81 6.32
CA LEU A 276 -5.26 -14.11 6.23
C LEU A 276 -6.23 -15.26 5.93
N ARG A 277 -7.43 -15.27 6.54
CA ARG A 277 -8.48 -16.25 6.23
C ARG A 277 -8.95 -16.15 4.78
N TRP A 278 -9.13 -14.95 4.27
CA TRP A 278 -9.52 -14.72 2.87
C TRP A 278 -8.39 -15.08 1.91
N THR A 279 -7.15 -14.77 2.28
CA THR A 279 -5.96 -15.20 1.52
C THR A 279 -5.87 -16.72 1.46
N TRP A 280 -6.15 -17.43 2.55
CA TRP A 280 -6.17 -18.88 2.53
C TRP A 280 -7.27 -19.46 1.61
N ALA A 281 -8.45 -18.83 1.58
CA ALA A 281 -9.49 -19.20 0.63
C ALA A 281 -9.00 -19.00 -0.82
N MET A 282 -8.32 -17.88 -1.12
CA MET A 282 -7.71 -17.61 -2.42
C MET A 282 -6.67 -18.67 -2.81
N VAL A 283 -5.76 -19.04 -1.89
CA VAL A 283 -4.77 -20.12 -2.10
C VAL A 283 -5.45 -21.44 -2.42
N ARG A 284 -6.52 -21.77 -1.72
CA ARG A 284 -7.27 -23.01 -1.91
C ARG A 284 -7.97 -23.10 -3.27
N ASP A 285 -8.47 -21.96 -3.77
CA ASP A 285 -9.15 -21.87 -5.06
C ASP A 285 -8.15 -21.81 -6.23
N HIS A 286 -6.92 -21.28 -6.00
CA HIS A 286 -5.86 -21.14 -6.99
C HIS A 286 -4.53 -21.78 -6.54
N PRO A 287 -4.50 -23.09 -6.18
CA PRO A 287 -3.34 -23.70 -5.51
C PRO A 287 -2.10 -23.85 -6.40
N TRP A 288 -2.28 -23.91 -7.72
CA TRP A 288 -1.20 -24.24 -8.66
C TRP A 288 -0.50 -22.99 -9.21
N THR A 289 -1.25 -22.01 -9.66
CA THR A 289 -0.73 -20.81 -10.34
C THR A 289 -0.83 -19.56 -9.49
N GLY A 290 -1.64 -19.58 -8.43
CA GLY A 290 -2.07 -18.36 -7.75
C GLY A 290 -2.93 -17.46 -8.66
N VAL A 291 -3.14 -16.23 -8.24
CA VAL A 291 -3.93 -15.23 -8.99
C VAL A 291 -3.08 -14.35 -9.90
N GLY A 292 -1.76 -14.50 -9.85
CA GLY A 292 -0.78 -13.72 -10.61
C GLY A 292 0.00 -12.73 -9.74
N PRO A 293 1.28 -12.48 -10.09
CA PRO A 293 2.14 -11.54 -9.37
C PRO A 293 1.53 -10.15 -9.28
N GLY A 294 1.42 -9.58 -8.07
CA GLY A 294 0.86 -8.26 -7.81
C GLY A 294 -0.66 -8.15 -8.00
N ALA A 295 -1.37 -9.27 -8.22
CA ALA A 295 -2.81 -9.29 -8.43
C ALA A 295 -3.63 -9.44 -7.12
N PHE A 296 -2.96 -9.67 -6.00
CA PHE A 296 -3.59 -9.89 -4.69
C PHE A 296 -4.66 -8.84 -4.33
N PRO A 297 -4.44 -7.50 -4.46
CA PRO A 297 -5.44 -6.52 -4.05
C PRO A 297 -6.76 -6.62 -4.84
N VAL A 298 -6.67 -6.95 -6.13
CA VAL A 298 -7.85 -7.13 -6.98
C VAL A 298 -8.57 -8.43 -6.62
N ALA A 299 -7.84 -9.54 -6.47
CA ALA A 299 -8.40 -10.81 -6.08
C ALA A 299 -9.05 -10.76 -4.69
N LEU A 300 -8.46 -10.03 -3.74
CA LEU A 300 -8.97 -9.90 -2.37
C LEU A 300 -10.42 -9.41 -2.34
N THR A 301 -10.81 -8.52 -3.24
CA THR A 301 -12.18 -7.96 -3.27
C THR A 301 -13.25 -9.05 -3.49
N HIS A 302 -12.90 -10.13 -4.18
CA HIS A 302 -13.79 -11.28 -4.38
C HIS A 302 -13.94 -12.16 -3.11
N TYR A 303 -12.86 -12.28 -2.33
CA TYR A 303 -12.82 -13.10 -1.11
C TYR A 303 -13.26 -12.36 0.15
N GLN A 304 -13.38 -11.05 0.07
CA GLN A 304 -13.80 -10.20 1.17
C GLN A 304 -15.20 -10.59 1.67
N ARG A 305 -15.37 -10.75 2.99
CA ARG A 305 -16.63 -11.14 3.64
C ARG A 305 -17.16 -10.08 4.62
N LEU A 306 -16.41 -9.03 4.83
CA LEU A 306 -16.76 -7.89 5.66
C LEU A 306 -16.50 -6.61 4.87
N PRO A 307 -17.42 -5.62 4.92
CA PRO A 307 -17.21 -4.33 4.32
C PRO A 307 -16.08 -3.57 5.04
N TYR A 308 -15.51 -2.57 4.37
CA TYR A 308 -14.51 -1.66 4.93
C TYR A 308 -13.18 -2.29 5.32
N ILE A 309 -12.94 -3.55 5.00
CA ILE A 309 -11.65 -4.20 5.15
C ILE A 309 -11.01 -4.32 3.78
N SER A 310 -10.03 -3.48 3.49
CA SER A 310 -9.23 -3.56 2.27
C SER A 310 -7.76 -3.79 2.63
N GLY A 311 -6.98 -4.33 1.70
CA GLY A 311 -5.55 -4.54 1.90
C GLY A 311 -4.83 -4.69 0.58
N GLU A 312 -3.66 -4.08 0.47
CA GLU A 312 -2.79 -4.27 -0.68
C GLU A 312 -2.04 -5.62 -0.62
N ASN A 313 -1.97 -6.24 0.57
CA ASN A 313 -1.29 -7.50 0.83
C ASN A 313 -1.81 -8.14 2.14
N PRO A 314 -1.50 -9.43 2.40
CA PRO A 314 -2.01 -10.15 3.58
C PRO A 314 -1.20 -9.92 4.86
N HIS A 315 -0.23 -9.01 4.90
CA HIS A 315 0.73 -8.85 5.98
C HIS A 315 1.47 -10.15 6.36
N ASN A 316 1.68 -11.01 5.39
CA ASN A 316 2.40 -12.27 5.51
C ASN A 316 2.95 -12.66 4.14
N LEU A 317 4.27 -12.52 3.95
CA LEU A 317 4.94 -12.78 2.67
C LEU A 317 4.68 -14.21 2.15
N TYR A 318 4.68 -15.19 3.02
CA TYR A 318 4.55 -16.60 2.59
C TYR A 318 3.17 -16.91 2.06
N MET A 319 2.14 -16.33 2.71
CA MET A 319 0.76 -16.41 2.26
C MET A 319 0.54 -15.60 0.99
N GLU A 320 1.19 -14.44 0.86
CA GLU A 320 1.16 -13.62 -0.35
C GLU A 320 1.76 -14.38 -1.55
N ILE A 321 2.94 -14.97 -1.36
CA ILE A 321 3.57 -15.80 -2.41
C ILE A 321 2.68 -17.01 -2.76
N ALA A 322 2.09 -17.69 -1.79
CA ALA A 322 1.20 -18.81 -2.06
C ALA A 322 -0.08 -18.37 -2.81
N ALA A 323 -0.63 -17.18 -2.49
CA ALA A 323 -1.81 -16.63 -3.14
C ALA A 323 -1.53 -16.14 -4.56
N GLU A 324 -0.38 -15.48 -4.78
CA GLU A 324 -0.02 -14.90 -6.08
C GLU A 324 0.65 -15.89 -7.02
N TYR A 325 1.53 -16.77 -6.51
CA TYR A 325 2.35 -17.66 -7.33
C TYR A 325 2.01 -19.15 -7.17
N GLY A 326 1.04 -19.47 -6.31
CA GLY A 326 0.62 -20.83 -5.99
C GLY A 326 1.36 -21.45 -4.80
N LEU A 327 0.75 -22.49 -4.23
CA LEU A 327 1.24 -23.17 -3.02
C LEU A 327 2.65 -23.73 -3.19
N ALA A 328 2.97 -24.26 -4.37
CA ALA A 328 4.31 -24.80 -4.67
C ALA A 328 5.39 -23.74 -4.55
N ALA A 329 5.12 -22.47 -4.97
CA ALA A 329 6.04 -21.36 -4.81
C ALA A 329 6.22 -20.97 -3.34
N GLY A 330 5.14 -20.93 -2.56
CA GLY A 330 5.20 -20.68 -1.11
C GLY A 330 6.07 -21.73 -0.38
N ILE A 331 5.87 -23.01 -0.70
CA ILE A 331 6.68 -24.12 -0.15
C ILE A 331 8.15 -24.00 -0.58
N LEU A 332 8.41 -23.69 -1.85
CA LEU A 332 9.76 -23.53 -2.39
C LEU A 332 10.52 -22.41 -1.67
N VAL A 333 9.90 -21.24 -1.49
CA VAL A 333 10.53 -20.09 -0.82
C VAL A 333 10.79 -20.40 0.64
N THR A 334 9.81 -20.95 1.36
CA THR A 334 9.95 -21.32 2.77
C THR A 334 11.03 -22.39 2.96
N GLY A 335 11.02 -23.44 2.14
CA GLY A 335 12.01 -24.51 2.17
C GLY A 335 13.42 -24.02 1.82
N SER A 336 13.54 -23.11 0.83
CA SER A 336 14.81 -22.49 0.46
C SER A 336 15.40 -21.66 1.59
N LEU A 337 14.55 -20.93 2.33
CA LEU A 337 14.96 -20.15 3.49
C LEU A 337 15.46 -21.04 4.63
N ILE A 338 14.73 -22.10 4.97
CA ILE A 338 15.14 -23.08 6.01
C ILE A 338 16.48 -23.71 5.62
N LEU A 339 16.62 -24.12 4.36
CA LEU A 339 17.85 -24.70 3.84
C LEU A 339 19.02 -23.71 3.89
N PHE A 340 18.77 -22.43 3.54
CA PHE A 340 19.75 -21.34 3.65
C PHE A 340 20.23 -21.18 5.09
N LEU A 341 19.32 -21.07 6.05
CA LEU A 341 19.66 -20.89 7.47
C LEU A 341 20.48 -22.06 8.02
N GLY A 342 20.09 -23.30 7.70
CA GLY A 342 20.85 -24.47 8.07
C GLY A 342 22.28 -24.46 7.52
N ARG A 343 22.44 -24.10 6.24
CA ARG A 343 23.76 -24.03 5.59
C ARG A 343 24.58 -22.84 6.11
N ALA A 344 23.98 -21.69 6.35
CA ALA A 344 24.66 -20.52 6.92
C ALA A 344 25.23 -20.83 8.30
N ALA A 345 24.45 -21.50 9.14
CA ALA A 345 24.90 -21.97 10.45
C ALA A 345 26.05 -22.95 10.35
N LEU A 346 25.98 -23.92 9.44
CA LEU A 346 27.06 -24.92 9.21
C LEU A 346 28.32 -24.26 8.65
N ALA A 347 28.19 -23.30 7.72
CA ALA A 347 29.34 -22.61 7.14
C ALA A 347 30.08 -21.76 8.19
N ALA A 348 29.34 -21.02 9.02
CA ALA A 348 29.94 -20.23 10.10
C ALA A 348 30.72 -21.09 11.10
N ARG A 349 30.26 -22.31 11.37
CA ARG A 349 30.93 -23.28 12.28
C ARG A 349 32.23 -23.84 11.74
N ARG A 350 32.38 -23.93 10.42
CA ARG A 350 33.61 -24.41 9.79
C ARG A 350 34.75 -23.39 9.88
N LEU A 351 34.42 -22.15 10.22
CA LEU A 351 35.40 -21.10 10.42
C LEU A 351 36.00 -21.18 11.81
N PRO A 352 37.32 -20.91 11.99
CA PRO A 352 37.98 -20.93 13.30
C PRO A 352 37.33 -20.03 14.33
N GLN A 353 37.51 -20.36 15.60
CA GLN A 353 37.16 -19.43 16.70
C GLN A 353 38.01 -18.18 16.60
N GLY A 354 37.38 -17.00 16.75
CA GLY A 354 38.09 -15.72 16.62
C GLY A 354 38.20 -15.19 15.19
N ASP A 355 37.87 -15.98 14.16
CA ASP A 355 37.85 -15.49 12.77
C ASP A 355 36.75 -14.39 12.63
N PRO A 356 37.12 -13.17 12.20
CA PRO A 356 36.14 -12.09 11.94
C PRO A 356 35.01 -12.49 10.99
N ALA A 357 35.31 -13.37 10.00
CA ALA A 357 34.33 -13.88 9.05
C ALA A 357 33.23 -14.71 9.70
N ARG A 358 33.54 -15.41 10.81
CA ARG A 358 32.55 -16.19 11.58
C ARG A 358 31.51 -15.28 12.24
N GLY A 359 31.97 -14.21 12.92
CA GLY A 359 31.10 -13.21 13.53
C GLY A 359 30.17 -12.54 12.52
N ARG A 360 30.74 -12.18 11.37
CA ARG A 360 30.03 -11.58 10.24
C ARG A 360 28.96 -12.51 9.67
N GLN A 361 29.34 -13.78 9.37
CA GLN A 361 28.39 -14.77 8.85
C GLN A 361 27.25 -15.07 9.85
N ALA A 362 27.55 -15.11 11.14
CA ALA A 362 26.54 -15.26 12.20
C ALA A 362 25.56 -14.08 12.24
N ALA A 363 26.06 -12.84 12.10
CA ALA A 363 25.22 -11.64 12.07
C ALA A 363 24.32 -11.62 10.83
N LEU A 364 24.84 -12.00 9.66
CA LEU A 364 24.05 -12.11 8.42
C LEU A 364 22.98 -13.21 8.52
N ALA A 365 23.29 -14.37 9.14
CA ALA A 365 22.29 -15.40 9.42
C ALA A 365 21.19 -14.86 10.36
N GLY A 366 21.58 -14.11 11.41
CA GLY A 366 20.65 -13.42 12.30
C GLY A 366 19.76 -12.42 11.56
N ALA A 367 20.34 -11.59 10.66
CA ALA A 367 19.61 -10.64 9.83
C ALA A 367 18.53 -11.32 8.98
N VAL A 368 18.93 -12.37 8.24
CA VAL A 368 17.99 -13.11 7.37
C VAL A 368 16.90 -13.78 8.18
N THR A 369 17.23 -14.35 9.35
CA THR A 369 16.21 -14.96 10.25
C THR A 369 15.23 -13.91 10.76
N ALA A 370 15.74 -12.79 11.28
CA ALA A 370 14.92 -11.71 11.82
C ALA A 370 13.98 -11.14 10.75
N PHE A 371 14.52 -10.88 9.57
CA PHE A 371 13.73 -10.35 8.45
C PHE A 371 12.69 -11.34 7.94
N ALA A 372 13.04 -12.62 7.84
CA ALA A 372 12.12 -13.69 7.46
C ALA A 372 10.96 -13.84 8.46
N LEU A 373 11.24 -13.74 9.75
CA LEU A 373 10.21 -13.78 10.79
C LEU A 373 9.33 -12.52 10.75
N HIS A 374 9.91 -11.33 10.57
CA HIS A 374 9.15 -10.09 10.46
C HIS A 374 8.26 -10.11 9.21
N SER A 375 8.75 -10.60 8.09
CA SER A 375 7.97 -10.79 6.85
C SER A 375 6.82 -11.80 6.97
N ALA A 376 6.79 -12.64 8.02
CA ALA A 376 5.64 -13.50 8.32
C ALA A 376 4.47 -12.76 8.98
N ILE A 377 4.69 -11.55 9.47
CA ILE A 377 3.70 -10.78 10.22
C ILE A 377 3.51 -9.35 9.70
N ASP A 378 4.28 -8.96 8.67
CA ASP A 378 4.19 -7.61 8.07
C ASP A 378 4.56 -7.60 6.57
N LEU A 379 4.52 -6.41 5.97
CA LEU A 379 4.60 -6.14 4.52
C LEU A 379 5.94 -5.55 4.05
N ASP A 380 7.06 -5.94 4.65
CA ASP A 380 8.39 -5.37 4.36
C ASP A 380 8.77 -5.40 2.88
N TRP A 381 8.40 -6.48 2.16
CA TRP A 381 8.68 -6.65 0.73
C TRP A 381 7.89 -5.69 -0.17
N SER A 382 6.82 -5.09 0.33
CA SER A 382 6.07 -4.05 -0.36
C SER A 382 6.81 -2.70 -0.37
N PHE A 383 7.94 -2.60 0.35
CA PHE A 383 8.80 -1.43 0.38
C PHE A 383 10.11 -1.72 -0.39
N PRO A 384 10.25 -1.26 -1.63
CA PRO A 384 11.41 -1.59 -2.47
C PRO A 384 12.76 -1.29 -1.84
N ALA A 385 12.87 -0.26 -1.00
CA ALA A 385 14.08 0.06 -0.27
C ALA A 385 14.49 -1.05 0.72
N ILE A 386 13.53 -1.60 1.45
CA ILE A 386 13.75 -2.69 2.42
C ILE A 386 14.07 -3.99 1.68
N ALA A 387 13.31 -4.30 0.63
CA ALA A 387 13.51 -5.49 -0.20
C ALA A 387 14.90 -5.50 -0.87
N LEU A 388 15.39 -4.33 -1.35
CA LEU A 388 16.73 -4.21 -1.93
C LEU A 388 17.83 -4.49 -0.89
N ILE A 389 17.70 -3.96 0.32
CA ILE A 389 18.64 -4.23 1.42
C ILE A 389 18.63 -5.72 1.76
N ALA A 390 17.44 -6.32 1.91
CA ALA A 390 17.30 -7.74 2.21
C ALA A 390 17.92 -8.62 1.11
N ALA A 391 17.68 -8.30 -0.17
CA ALA A 391 18.30 -8.98 -1.31
C ALA A 391 19.83 -8.84 -1.31
N THR A 392 20.35 -7.67 -0.98
CA THR A 392 21.81 -7.41 -0.89
C THR A 392 22.44 -8.23 0.25
N ILE A 393 21.83 -8.21 1.44
CA ILE A 393 22.27 -9.02 2.61
C ILE A 393 22.22 -10.51 2.28
N LEU A 394 21.13 -10.98 1.65
CA LEU A 394 21.00 -12.38 1.23
C LEU A 394 22.08 -12.77 0.23
N GLY A 395 22.41 -11.88 -0.71
CA GLY A 395 23.51 -12.06 -1.67
C GLY A 395 24.86 -12.23 -0.98
N ILE A 396 25.21 -11.30 -0.09
CA ILE A 396 26.46 -11.36 0.68
C ILE A 396 26.52 -12.63 1.54
N ALA A 397 25.46 -12.94 2.25
CA ALA A 397 25.38 -14.12 3.13
C ALA A 397 25.51 -15.43 2.35
N SER A 398 24.95 -15.50 1.13
CA SER A 398 24.99 -16.69 0.28
C SER A 398 26.30 -16.88 -0.49
N ALA A 399 27.12 -15.85 -0.61
CA ALA A 399 28.40 -15.92 -1.32
C ALA A 399 29.32 -17.04 -0.83
N ARG A 400 29.26 -17.34 0.46
CA ARG A 400 30.07 -18.40 1.11
C ARG A 400 29.34 -19.76 1.24
N LEU A 401 28.16 -19.89 0.61
CA LEU A 401 27.32 -21.07 0.63
C LEU A 401 27.23 -21.71 -0.78
N PRO A 402 28.30 -22.32 -1.30
CA PRO A 402 28.30 -22.86 -2.67
C PRO A 402 27.21 -23.93 -2.85
N GLY A 403 26.51 -23.85 -3.97
CA GLY A 403 25.48 -24.80 -4.39
C GLY A 403 24.06 -24.50 -3.86
N LEU A 404 23.83 -23.39 -3.16
CA LEU A 404 22.49 -22.96 -2.78
C LEU A 404 21.85 -22.06 -3.86
N TRP A 405 22.56 -21.01 -4.24
CA TRP A 405 22.11 -20.00 -5.23
C TRP A 405 23.02 -19.92 -6.46
N MET A 406 24.28 -20.38 -6.33
CA MET A 406 25.22 -20.46 -7.42
C MET A 406 25.51 -21.93 -7.70
N ALA A 407 25.24 -22.38 -8.92
CA ALA A 407 25.55 -23.76 -9.32
C ALA A 407 27.07 -24.00 -9.20
N ARG A 408 27.44 -25.16 -8.66
CA ARG A 408 28.84 -25.62 -8.72
C ARG A 408 29.27 -25.72 -10.18
N PRO A 409 30.53 -25.46 -10.53
CA PRO A 409 31.03 -25.57 -11.90
C PRO A 409 30.70 -26.88 -12.61
N GLN A 410 30.56 -27.97 -11.83
CA GLN A 410 30.23 -29.33 -12.31
C GLN A 410 28.79 -29.76 -11.98
N GLY A 411 27.93 -28.87 -11.42
CA GLY A 411 26.56 -29.22 -11.01
C GLY A 411 25.55 -29.15 -12.16
N ILE A 412 24.36 -29.76 -11.92
CA ILE A 412 23.21 -29.65 -12.84
C ILE A 412 22.74 -28.19 -12.86
N GLY A 413 22.66 -27.59 -14.05
CA GLY A 413 22.15 -26.23 -14.24
C GLY A 413 22.12 -25.85 -15.73
N ILE A 414 21.19 -24.94 -16.08
CA ILE A 414 21.13 -24.41 -17.45
C ILE A 414 22.11 -23.26 -17.58
N THR A 415 22.94 -23.33 -18.63
CA THR A 415 23.88 -22.27 -18.99
C THR A 415 23.17 -21.23 -19.85
N LEU A 416 23.07 -20.01 -19.37
CA LEU A 416 22.53 -18.89 -20.16
C LEU A 416 23.65 -18.07 -20.79
N PRO A 417 23.52 -17.73 -22.10
CA PRO A 417 24.45 -16.79 -22.75
C PRO A 417 24.43 -15.43 -22.05
N ARG A 418 25.60 -14.84 -21.80
CA ARG A 418 25.69 -13.50 -21.17
C ARG A 418 24.99 -12.44 -22.01
N THR A 419 25.06 -12.53 -23.33
CA THR A 419 24.38 -11.62 -24.26
C THR A 419 22.85 -11.62 -24.05
N LEU A 420 22.24 -12.81 -23.85
CA LEU A 420 20.82 -12.93 -23.55
C LEU A 420 20.47 -12.27 -22.20
N LEU A 421 21.28 -12.49 -21.17
CA LEU A 421 21.07 -11.86 -19.87
C LEU A 421 21.19 -10.34 -19.94
N ILE A 422 22.18 -9.81 -20.65
CA ILE A 422 22.33 -8.36 -20.88
C ILE A 422 21.12 -7.82 -21.63
N LEU A 423 20.66 -8.50 -22.68
CA LEU A 423 19.47 -8.10 -23.43
C LEU A 423 18.23 -8.06 -22.53
N VAL A 424 18.00 -9.08 -21.71
CA VAL A 424 16.87 -9.11 -20.74
C VAL A 424 16.93 -7.92 -19.78
N LEU A 425 18.13 -7.59 -19.27
CA LEU A 425 18.31 -6.44 -18.37
C LEU A 425 18.06 -5.11 -19.05
N LEU A 426 18.53 -4.94 -20.29
CA LEU A 426 18.27 -3.72 -21.08
C LEU A 426 16.79 -3.57 -21.43
N VAL A 427 16.10 -4.66 -21.77
CA VAL A 427 14.66 -4.67 -21.99
C VAL A 427 13.91 -4.32 -20.70
N ALA A 428 14.31 -4.87 -19.56
CA ALA A 428 13.71 -4.54 -18.27
C ALA A 428 13.89 -3.05 -17.92
N ALA A 429 15.08 -2.49 -18.16
CA ALA A 429 15.36 -1.06 -17.98
C ALA A 429 14.48 -0.19 -18.89
N ALA A 430 14.38 -0.55 -20.17
CA ALA A 430 13.53 0.17 -21.13
C ALA A 430 12.05 0.11 -20.75
N LEU A 431 11.55 -1.08 -20.34
CA LEU A 431 10.17 -1.25 -19.87
C LEU A 431 9.89 -0.42 -18.61
N ALA A 432 10.83 -0.37 -17.67
CA ALA A 432 10.67 0.42 -16.44
C ALA A 432 10.56 1.93 -16.76
N LEU A 433 11.40 2.44 -17.67
CA LEU A 433 11.34 3.84 -18.13
C LEU A 433 10.04 4.14 -18.88
N THR A 434 9.64 3.26 -19.80
CA THR A 434 8.40 3.42 -20.57
C THR A 434 7.19 3.45 -19.65
N ARG A 435 7.12 2.56 -18.66
CA ARG A 435 6.03 2.52 -17.67
C ARG A 435 6.02 3.76 -16.77
N TYR A 436 7.20 4.23 -16.35
CA TYR A 436 7.30 5.47 -15.58
C TYR A 436 6.76 6.66 -16.38
N TYR A 437 7.18 6.79 -17.65
CA TYR A 437 6.72 7.86 -18.50
C TYR A 437 5.20 7.76 -18.77
N ALA A 438 4.68 6.57 -19.04
CA ALA A 438 3.25 6.34 -19.17
C ALA A 438 2.46 6.74 -17.90
N THR A 439 2.99 6.41 -16.71
CA THR A 439 2.36 6.80 -15.43
C THR A 439 2.40 8.33 -15.22
N SER A 440 3.48 8.99 -15.63
CA SER A 440 3.60 10.45 -15.58
C SER A 440 2.60 11.13 -16.52
N LEU A 441 2.39 10.58 -17.71
CA LEU A 441 1.36 11.05 -18.65
C LEU A 441 -0.06 10.91 -18.06
N VAL A 442 -0.35 9.86 -17.30
CA VAL A 442 -1.63 9.74 -16.56
C VAL A 442 -1.76 10.86 -15.54
N ALA A 443 -0.70 11.16 -14.78
CA ALA A 443 -0.73 12.24 -13.79
C ALA A 443 -0.96 13.61 -14.44
N TRP A 444 -0.28 13.90 -15.54
CA TRP A 444 -0.50 15.13 -16.31
C TRP A 444 -1.91 15.20 -16.89
N GLY A 445 -2.38 14.13 -17.53
CA GLY A 445 -3.75 14.08 -18.08
C GLY A 445 -4.84 14.27 -17.01
N ARG A 446 -4.62 13.76 -15.79
CA ARG A 446 -5.50 14.04 -14.64
C ARG A 446 -5.47 15.52 -14.23
N GLY A 447 -4.27 16.12 -14.20
CA GLY A 447 -4.12 17.55 -13.93
C GLY A 447 -4.84 18.42 -14.95
N ASP A 448 -4.66 18.12 -16.24
CA ASP A 448 -5.37 18.79 -17.34
C ASP A 448 -6.90 18.62 -17.23
N LEU A 449 -7.36 17.40 -16.94
CA LEU A 449 -8.79 17.10 -16.74
C LEU A 449 -9.38 17.93 -15.57
N ALA A 450 -8.65 18.05 -14.48
CA ALA A 450 -9.06 18.84 -13.32
C ALA A 450 -9.08 20.35 -13.64
N ALA A 451 -8.14 20.81 -14.48
CA ALA A 451 -8.09 22.19 -14.98
C ALA A 451 -9.11 22.49 -16.08
N GLY A 452 -9.86 21.49 -16.58
CA GLY A 452 -10.80 21.66 -17.68
C GLY A 452 -10.17 21.66 -19.09
N ASN A 453 -8.85 21.40 -19.19
CA ASN A 453 -8.15 21.27 -20.47
C ASN A 453 -8.39 19.88 -21.06
N LEU A 454 -9.57 19.64 -21.64
CA LEU A 454 -9.95 18.33 -22.18
C LEU A 454 -9.07 17.88 -23.37
N PRO A 455 -8.63 18.73 -24.31
CA PRO A 455 -7.71 18.33 -25.36
C PRO A 455 -6.36 17.84 -24.83
N GLY A 456 -5.74 18.57 -23.89
CA GLY A 456 -4.47 18.19 -23.24
C GLY A 456 -4.59 16.89 -22.46
N ALA A 457 -5.68 16.74 -21.69
CA ALA A 457 -5.97 15.50 -20.97
C ALA A 457 -6.07 14.30 -21.92
N ARG A 458 -6.82 14.43 -23.01
CA ARG A 458 -6.99 13.37 -24.01
C ARG A 458 -5.65 13.00 -24.65
N GLN A 459 -4.83 13.97 -25.04
CA GLN A 459 -3.53 13.73 -25.66
C GLN A 459 -2.60 12.95 -24.73
N SER A 460 -2.44 13.40 -23.48
CA SER A 460 -1.57 12.75 -22.48
C SER A 460 -2.04 11.33 -22.16
N LEU A 461 -3.35 11.12 -22.00
CA LEU A 461 -3.93 9.82 -21.67
C LEU A 461 -3.85 8.83 -22.84
N ASP A 462 -4.06 9.27 -24.08
CA ASP A 462 -3.90 8.45 -25.28
C ASP A 462 -2.43 8.04 -25.48
N GLN A 463 -1.48 8.94 -25.30
CA GLN A 463 -0.05 8.62 -25.33
C GLN A 463 0.33 7.60 -24.25
N SER A 464 -0.18 7.79 -23.02
CA SER A 464 0.01 6.81 -21.94
C SER A 464 -0.48 5.42 -22.33
N ARG A 465 -1.67 5.35 -22.92
CA ARG A 465 -2.28 4.10 -23.38
C ARG A 465 -1.51 3.41 -24.51
N GLN A 466 -0.88 4.18 -25.39
CA GLN A 466 0.00 3.64 -26.45
C GLN A 466 1.29 3.06 -25.86
N LEU A 467 1.89 3.72 -24.90
CA LEU A 467 3.12 3.29 -24.23
C LEU A 467 2.91 2.11 -23.28
N ASN A 468 1.77 2.07 -22.59
CA ASN A 468 1.37 0.96 -21.72
C ASN A 468 -0.04 0.48 -22.06
N PRO A 469 -0.19 -0.41 -23.06
CA PRO A 469 -1.49 -0.93 -23.47
C PRO A 469 -2.25 -1.71 -22.39
N LEU A 470 -1.54 -2.21 -21.37
CA LEU A 470 -2.10 -2.92 -20.21
C LEU A 470 -2.48 -1.97 -19.06
N GLY A 471 -2.16 -0.68 -19.19
CA GLY A 471 -2.37 0.33 -18.16
C GLY A 471 -3.85 0.64 -17.92
N PHE A 472 -4.42 0.12 -16.84
CA PHE A 472 -5.79 0.39 -16.43
C PHE A 472 -6.05 1.91 -16.18
N PRO A 473 -5.18 2.67 -15.45
CA PRO A 473 -5.46 4.07 -15.12
C PRO A 473 -5.60 4.99 -16.34
N ALA A 474 -4.84 4.75 -17.41
CA ALA A 474 -4.94 5.58 -18.62
C ALA A 474 -6.32 5.47 -19.26
N SER A 475 -6.82 4.23 -19.44
CA SER A 475 -8.16 3.98 -19.99
C SER A 475 -9.26 4.48 -19.05
N TYR A 476 -9.08 4.38 -17.74
CA TYR A 476 -10.01 4.91 -16.74
C TYR A 476 -10.23 6.42 -16.90
N TRP A 477 -9.16 7.20 -16.87
CA TRP A 477 -9.25 8.66 -16.97
C TRP A 477 -9.62 9.13 -18.37
N LEU A 478 -9.24 8.39 -19.41
CA LEU A 478 -9.64 8.71 -20.77
C LEU A 478 -11.15 8.56 -20.96
N ALA A 479 -11.78 7.55 -20.34
CA ALA A 479 -13.24 7.41 -20.36
C ALA A 479 -13.94 8.64 -19.76
N TRP A 480 -13.46 9.13 -18.62
CA TRP A 480 -13.95 10.37 -18.01
C TRP A 480 -13.71 11.60 -18.87
N THR A 481 -12.54 11.72 -19.50
CA THR A 481 -12.23 12.82 -20.41
C THR A 481 -13.16 12.82 -21.61
N THR A 482 -13.41 11.62 -22.18
CA THR A 482 -14.30 11.46 -23.35
C THR A 482 -15.74 11.81 -22.98
N LEU A 483 -16.23 11.40 -21.80
CA LEU A 483 -17.55 11.77 -21.30
C LEU A 483 -17.70 13.28 -21.14
N ARG A 484 -16.72 13.92 -20.51
CA ARG A 484 -16.71 15.37 -20.33
C ARG A 484 -16.59 16.16 -21.63
N SER A 485 -16.07 15.53 -22.68
CA SER A 485 -16.04 16.10 -24.05
C SER A 485 -17.39 16.01 -24.77
N GLY A 486 -18.43 15.45 -24.12
CA GLY A 486 -19.78 15.34 -24.68
C GLY A 486 -20.00 14.08 -25.54
N ASP A 487 -19.12 13.07 -25.43
CA ASP A 487 -19.25 11.78 -26.13
C ASP A 487 -19.47 10.62 -25.14
N PRO A 488 -20.70 10.41 -24.66
CA PRO A 488 -20.99 9.31 -23.73
C PRO A 488 -20.84 7.92 -24.35
N GLN A 489 -21.10 7.77 -25.65
CA GLN A 489 -20.95 6.49 -26.33
C GLN A 489 -19.47 6.10 -26.44
N GLY A 490 -18.62 7.00 -26.92
CA GLY A 490 -17.17 6.77 -26.96
C GLY A 490 -16.58 6.54 -25.56
N ALA A 491 -17.10 7.22 -24.54
CA ALA A 491 -16.68 7.01 -23.16
C ALA A 491 -17.00 5.59 -22.66
N ILE A 492 -18.17 5.04 -23.00
CA ILE A 492 -18.54 3.63 -22.70
C ILE A 492 -17.56 2.67 -23.39
N GLU A 493 -17.25 2.89 -24.67
CA GLU A 493 -16.33 2.03 -25.43
C GLU A 493 -14.93 2.05 -24.84
N VAL A 494 -14.44 3.23 -24.44
CA VAL A 494 -13.15 3.35 -23.73
C VAL A 494 -13.19 2.66 -22.36
N SER A 495 -14.27 2.79 -21.60
CA SER A 495 -14.39 2.13 -20.29
C SER A 495 -14.42 0.61 -20.41
N GLN A 496 -15.08 0.05 -21.42
CA GLN A 496 -15.10 -1.40 -21.69
C GLN A 496 -13.70 -1.97 -21.97
N ARG A 497 -12.75 -1.14 -22.43
CA ARG A 497 -11.36 -1.58 -22.57
C ARG A 497 -10.75 -1.96 -21.21
N THR A 498 -11.11 -1.28 -20.12
CA THR A 498 -10.63 -1.63 -18.77
C THR A 498 -11.06 -3.04 -18.38
N ILE A 499 -12.27 -3.45 -18.77
CA ILE A 499 -12.79 -4.81 -18.57
C ILE A 499 -11.98 -5.82 -19.40
N ARG A 500 -11.63 -5.49 -20.65
CA ARG A 500 -10.81 -6.40 -21.49
C ARG A 500 -9.39 -6.58 -20.96
N ILE A 501 -8.80 -5.54 -20.36
CA ILE A 501 -7.46 -5.59 -19.76
C ILE A 501 -7.45 -6.46 -18.49
N ALA A 502 -8.47 -6.30 -17.64
CA ALA A 502 -8.58 -6.98 -16.35
C ALA A 502 -10.04 -7.40 -16.09
N PRO A 503 -10.52 -8.52 -16.68
CA PRO A 503 -11.93 -8.92 -16.61
C PRO A 503 -12.44 -9.20 -15.19
N GLN A 504 -11.55 -9.59 -14.29
CA GLN A 504 -11.88 -9.87 -12.88
C GLN A 504 -11.73 -8.64 -11.98
N ASN A 505 -11.39 -7.49 -12.53
CA ASN A 505 -11.31 -6.25 -11.76
C ASN A 505 -12.68 -5.56 -11.71
N PRO A 506 -13.39 -5.55 -10.57
CA PRO A 506 -14.72 -4.97 -10.46
C PRO A 506 -14.76 -3.48 -10.81
N ASN A 507 -13.62 -2.77 -10.62
CA ASN A 507 -13.54 -1.34 -10.96
C ASN A 507 -13.74 -1.06 -12.45
N GLY A 508 -13.42 -1.99 -13.36
CA GLY A 508 -13.68 -1.83 -14.78
C GLY A 508 -15.17 -1.84 -15.10
N HIS A 509 -15.90 -2.76 -14.49
CA HIS A 509 -17.35 -2.83 -14.59
C HIS A 509 -18.03 -1.63 -13.94
N ALA A 510 -17.58 -1.25 -12.74
CA ALA A 510 -18.12 -0.10 -12.03
C ALA A 510 -17.89 1.22 -12.78
N LEU A 511 -16.71 1.42 -13.38
CA LEU A 511 -16.45 2.56 -14.27
C LEU A 511 -17.43 2.60 -15.44
N THR A 512 -17.62 1.46 -16.13
CA THR A 512 -18.56 1.39 -17.25
C THR A 512 -19.99 1.73 -16.79
N GLY A 513 -20.38 1.23 -15.60
CA GLY A 513 -21.66 1.55 -14.99
C GLY A 513 -21.83 3.04 -14.70
N GLU A 514 -20.82 3.67 -14.14
CA GLU A 514 -20.81 5.10 -13.77
C GLU A 514 -20.87 6.00 -15.01
N ILE A 515 -20.05 5.72 -16.02
CA ILE A 515 -20.07 6.43 -17.30
C ILE A 515 -21.45 6.28 -17.98
N ALA A 516 -22.01 5.07 -17.99
CA ALA A 516 -23.32 4.80 -18.57
C ALA A 516 -24.44 5.49 -17.79
N LEU A 517 -24.36 5.54 -16.47
CA LEU A 517 -25.32 6.22 -15.59
C LEU A 517 -25.37 7.72 -15.89
N VAL A 518 -24.20 8.37 -15.95
CA VAL A 518 -24.09 9.80 -16.27
C VAL A 518 -24.51 10.06 -17.71
N GLY A 519 -24.24 9.15 -18.63
CA GLY A 519 -24.64 9.24 -20.04
C GLY A 519 -26.12 8.85 -20.32
N GLY A 520 -26.92 8.56 -19.28
CA GLY A 520 -28.33 8.19 -19.41
C GLY A 520 -28.58 6.79 -20.02
N ARG A 521 -27.56 5.92 -20.06
CA ARG A 521 -27.64 4.58 -20.61
C ARG A 521 -27.94 3.54 -19.49
N TRP A 522 -29.13 3.62 -18.93
CA TRP A 522 -29.55 2.94 -17.70
C TRP A 522 -29.40 1.41 -17.74
N GLN A 523 -29.72 0.74 -18.87
CA GLN A 523 -29.60 -0.72 -19.03
C GLN A 523 -28.14 -1.16 -18.97
N ILE A 524 -27.24 -0.39 -19.63
CA ILE A 524 -25.80 -0.65 -19.59
C ILE A 524 -25.28 -0.45 -18.19
N ALA A 525 -25.69 0.63 -17.52
CA ALA A 525 -25.33 0.93 -16.15
C ALA A 525 -25.75 -0.19 -15.19
N GLN A 526 -27.01 -0.65 -15.26
CA GLN A 526 -27.53 -1.74 -14.44
C GLN A 526 -26.70 -3.02 -14.61
N THR A 527 -26.46 -3.42 -15.87
CA THR A 527 -25.70 -4.64 -16.16
C THR A 527 -24.27 -4.54 -15.66
N ALA A 528 -23.63 -3.41 -15.85
CA ALA A 528 -22.24 -3.19 -15.45
C ALA A 528 -22.10 -3.17 -13.91
N PHE A 529 -22.95 -2.43 -13.19
CA PHE A 529 -22.93 -2.42 -11.73
C PHE A 529 -23.31 -3.76 -11.11
N ARG A 530 -24.25 -4.52 -11.74
CA ARG A 530 -24.56 -5.88 -11.30
C ARG A 530 -23.31 -6.76 -11.33
N ARG A 531 -22.52 -6.70 -12.41
CA ARG A 531 -21.27 -7.43 -12.52
C ARG A 531 -20.23 -6.99 -11.47
N ALA A 532 -20.11 -5.69 -11.22
CA ALA A 532 -19.22 -5.18 -10.18
C ALA A 532 -19.61 -5.71 -8.78
N VAL A 533 -20.91 -5.70 -8.44
CA VAL A 533 -21.43 -6.23 -7.17
C VAL A 533 -21.26 -7.76 -7.08
N GLU A 534 -21.48 -8.51 -8.16
CA GLU A 534 -21.27 -9.96 -8.20
C GLU A 534 -19.80 -10.33 -7.95
N GLN A 535 -18.87 -9.57 -8.55
CA GLN A 535 -17.44 -9.81 -8.39
C GLN A 535 -16.91 -9.37 -7.01
N ALA A 536 -17.44 -8.29 -6.43
CA ALA A 536 -16.95 -7.70 -5.21
C ALA A 536 -18.08 -7.16 -4.30
N PRO A 537 -18.91 -8.03 -3.73
CA PRO A 537 -20.13 -7.61 -3.02
C PRO A 537 -19.87 -6.80 -1.75
N MET A 538 -18.67 -6.93 -1.16
CA MET A 538 -18.30 -6.26 0.10
C MET A 538 -17.30 -5.13 -0.09
N ALA A 539 -16.79 -4.91 -1.32
CA ALA A 539 -15.68 -4.00 -1.52
C ALA A 539 -16.09 -2.53 -1.37
N HIS A 540 -17.16 -2.13 -2.05
CA HIS A 540 -17.57 -0.73 -2.11
C HIS A 540 -19.08 -0.57 -2.14
N LEU A 541 -19.62 0.25 -1.24
CA LEU A 541 -21.04 0.59 -1.22
C LEU A 541 -21.49 1.28 -2.51
N TRP A 542 -20.65 2.11 -3.13
CA TRP A 542 -21.02 2.85 -4.34
C TRP A 542 -21.33 1.96 -5.55
N TYR A 543 -20.86 0.70 -5.61
CA TYR A 543 -21.31 -0.26 -6.62
C TYR A 543 -22.80 -0.60 -6.46
N HIS A 544 -23.22 -0.79 -5.22
CA HIS A 544 -24.62 -1.05 -4.87
C HIS A 544 -25.49 0.17 -5.14
N VAL A 545 -25.00 1.35 -4.81
CA VAL A 545 -25.72 2.61 -5.08
C VAL A 545 -25.95 2.78 -6.57
N GLY A 546 -24.90 2.63 -7.40
CA GLY A 546 -25.05 2.70 -8.85
C GLY A 546 -26.00 1.64 -9.42
N LEU A 547 -25.99 0.41 -8.86
CA LEU A 547 -26.93 -0.64 -9.24
C LEU A 547 -28.38 -0.25 -8.90
N ILE A 548 -28.61 0.28 -7.69
CA ILE A 548 -29.96 0.69 -7.24
C ILE A 548 -30.48 1.84 -8.11
N GLU A 549 -29.65 2.85 -8.37
CA GLU A 549 -30.04 3.99 -9.21
C GLU A 549 -30.37 3.59 -10.65
N ALA A 550 -29.53 2.74 -11.24
CA ALA A 550 -29.81 2.23 -12.59
C ALA A 550 -31.05 1.36 -12.61
N THR A 551 -31.23 0.46 -11.61
CA THR A 551 -32.41 -0.44 -11.54
C THR A 551 -33.70 0.34 -11.31
N ALA A 552 -33.67 1.42 -10.51
CA ALA A 552 -34.83 2.29 -10.31
C ALA A 552 -35.33 2.98 -11.59
N ARG A 553 -34.48 3.06 -12.64
CA ARG A 553 -34.85 3.66 -13.94
C ARG A 553 -35.38 2.67 -14.96
N VAL A 554 -34.95 1.40 -14.90
CA VAL A 554 -35.24 0.43 -15.95
C VAL A 554 -35.80 -0.91 -15.45
N GLY A 555 -35.67 -1.18 -14.14
CA GLY A 555 -36.12 -2.40 -13.48
C GLY A 555 -37.49 -2.22 -12.83
N THR A 556 -37.96 -3.26 -12.17
CA THR A 556 -39.17 -3.22 -11.33
C THR A 556 -38.91 -2.62 -9.96
N PRO A 557 -39.92 -2.06 -9.29
CA PRO A 557 -39.83 -1.64 -7.90
C PRO A 557 -39.32 -2.74 -6.96
N ALA A 558 -39.76 -3.98 -7.17
CA ALA A 558 -39.35 -5.14 -6.39
C ALA A 558 -37.85 -5.45 -6.53
N GLU A 559 -37.31 -5.40 -7.75
CA GLU A 559 -35.88 -5.59 -7.97
C GLU A 559 -35.03 -4.49 -7.32
N THR A 560 -35.51 -3.24 -7.40
CA THR A 560 -34.83 -2.09 -6.79
C THR A 560 -34.83 -2.20 -5.26
N LEU A 561 -35.96 -2.54 -4.66
CA LEU A 561 -36.06 -2.76 -3.21
C LEU A 561 -35.20 -3.93 -2.75
N SER A 562 -35.16 -5.05 -3.50
CA SER A 562 -34.29 -6.17 -3.19
C SER A 562 -32.79 -5.78 -3.25
N ALA A 563 -32.38 -4.95 -4.21
CA ALA A 563 -31.02 -4.44 -4.29
C ALA A 563 -30.71 -3.50 -3.11
N TYR A 564 -31.66 -2.67 -2.71
CA TYR A 564 -31.55 -1.80 -1.55
C TYR A 564 -31.38 -2.59 -0.24
N GLU A 565 -32.22 -3.59 -0.01
CA GLU A 565 -32.13 -4.43 1.19
C GLU A 565 -30.79 -5.15 1.31
N ARG A 566 -30.27 -5.67 0.19
CA ARG A 566 -28.94 -6.27 0.16
C ARG A 566 -27.84 -5.25 0.52
N ALA A 567 -27.89 -4.05 -0.05
CA ALA A 567 -26.90 -3.01 0.25
C ALA A 567 -26.92 -2.63 1.73
N VAL A 568 -28.11 -2.38 2.27
CA VAL A 568 -28.29 -1.95 3.67
C VAL A 568 -27.91 -3.05 4.65
N SER A 569 -28.25 -4.33 4.38
CA SER A 569 -27.84 -5.45 5.24
C SER A 569 -26.35 -5.75 5.17
N THR A 570 -25.70 -5.38 4.08
CA THR A 570 -24.25 -5.57 3.89
C THR A 570 -23.44 -4.48 4.59
N PHE A 571 -23.80 -3.22 4.38
CA PHE A 571 -23.04 -2.04 4.86
C PHE A 571 -23.68 -1.41 6.10
N THR A 572 -23.92 -2.21 7.12
CA THR A 572 -24.43 -1.71 8.39
C THR A 572 -23.30 -1.18 9.28
N PRO A 573 -23.53 -0.14 10.11
CA PRO A 573 -22.53 0.36 11.05
C PRO A 573 -21.98 -0.72 12.00
N GLU A 574 -22.79 -1.71 12.35
CA GLU A 574 -22.43 -2.81 13.26
C GLU A 574 -21.38 -3.76 12.64
N ARG A 575 -21.31 -3.85 11.31
CA ARG A 575 -20.32 -4.67 10.61
C ARG A 575 -18.95 -4.01 10.48
N VAL A 576 -18.82 -2.76 10.91
CA VAL A 576 -17.55 -2.05 10.93
C VAL A 576 -16.74 -2.49 12.14
N LEU A 577 -15.76 -3.35 11.93
CA LEU A 577 -14.90 -3.90 12.98
C LEU A 577 -14.02 -2.85 13.67
N HIS A 578 -13.68 -1.77 12.96
CA HIS A 578 -12.72 -0.79 13.44
C HIS A 578 -13.41 0.54 13.73
N PRO A 579 -13.28 1.13 14.94
CA PRO A 579 -13.79 2.47 15.21
C PRO A 579 -13.30 3.51 14.22
N GLU A 580 -12.05 3.42 13.79
CA GLU A 580 -11.43 4.32 12.81
C GLU A 580 -11.96 4.11 11.38
N ALA A 581 -12.35 2.88 11.00
CA ALA A 581 -13.02 2.65 9.73
C ALA A 581 -14.40 3.32 9.67
N ARG A 582 -15.05 3.50 10.81
CA ARG A 582 -16.28 4.33 10.91
C ARG A 582 -16.00 5.80 10.60
N CYS A 583 -14.77 6.26 10.84
CA CYS A 583 -14.31 7.60 10.49
C CYS A 583 -13.90 7.75 9.04
N LEU A 584 -13.37 6.70 8.42
CA LEU A 584 -12.91 6.69 7.04
C LEU A 584 -14.05 6.55 6.02
N ALA A 585 -15.26 6.17 6.46
CA ALA A 585 -16.42 5.98 5.60
C ALA A 585 -17.61 6.92 5.88
N PRO A 586 -17.41 8.22 6.22
CA PRO A 586 -18.56 9.12 6.41
C PRO A 586 -19.36 9.27 5.12
N GLY A 587 -18.72 9.19 3.93
CA GLY A 587 -19.39 9.20 2.64
C GLY A 587 -20.40 8.06 2.45
N ASP A 588 -20.14 6.90 3.02
CA ASP A 588 -21.04 5.74 2.90
C ASP A 588 -22.35 5.95 3.66
N ARG A 589 -22.37 6.70 4.76
CA ARG A 589 -23.62 7.05 5.46
C ARG A 589 -24.53 7.85 4.56
N TYR A 590 -23.99 8.80 3.80
CA TYR A 590 -24.76 9.63 2.88
C TYR A 590 -25.22 8.86 1.66
N LEU A 591 -24.39 7.93 1.17
CA LEU A 591 -24.80 7.00 0.13
C LEU A 591 -25.95 6.10 0.59
N LEU A 592 -25.88 5.58 1.81
CA LEU A 592 -26.99 4.81 2.42
C LEU A 592 -28.25 5.67 2.61
N ALA A 593 -28.11 6.92 3.03
CA ALA A 593 -29.23 7.84 3.14
C ALA A 593 -29.87 8.12 1.76
N ARG A 594 -29.06 8.32 0.72
CA ARG A 594 -29.51 8.55 -0.66
C ARG A 594 -30.32 7.37 -1.19
N ILE A 595 -29.82 6.13 -1.09
CA ILE A 595 -30.57 4.95 -1.54
C ILE A 595 -31.80 4.67 -0.69
N SER A 596 -31.79 5.04 0.60
CA SER A 596 -32.98 4.94 1.45
C SER A 596 -34.07 5.93 1.03
N ARG A 597 -33.73 7.11 0.50
CA ARG A 597 -34.72 8.01 -0.12
C ARG A 597 -35.37 7.38 -1.35
N ILE A 598 -34.57 6.79 -2.25
CA ILE A 598 -35.08 6.08 -3.46
C ILE A 598 -36.05 4.97 -3.04
N ALA A 599 -35.68 4.16 -2.05
CA ALA A 599 -36.54 3.08 -1.54
C ALA A 599 -37.84 3.63 -0.92
N ALA A 600 -37.79 4.74 -0.19
CA ALA A 600 -38.97 5.36 0.39
C ALA A 600 -39.95 5.90 -0.68
N GLU A 601 -39.44 6.45 -1.78
CA GLU A 601 -40.25 6.89 -2.92
C GLU A 601 -40.94 5.69 -3.60
N LEU A 602 -40.24 4.54 -3.73
CA LEU A 602 -40.83 3.31 -4.26
C LEU A 602 -41.91 2.72 -3.35
N HIS A 603 -41.70 2.70 -2.03
CA HIS A 603 -42.74 2.30 -1.07
C HIS A 603 -43.98 3.21 -1.14
N ALA A 604 -43.77 4.51 -1.38
CA ALA A 604 -44.89 5.44 -1.61
C ALA A 604 -45.68 5.07 -2.88
N GLY A 605 -44.98 4.71 -3.96
CA GLY A 605 -45.60 4.30 -5.23
C GLY A 605 -46.40 3.00 -5.17
N VAL A 606 -46.06 2.08 -4.26
CA VAL A 606 -46.81 0.82 -4.01
C VAL A 606 -47.82 0.94 -2.84
N GLY A 607 -48.00 2.14 -2.26
CA GLY A 607 -48.99 2.38 -1.21
C GLY A 607 -48.58 1.92 0.20
N ASP A 608 -47.32 1.48 0.39
CA ASP A 608 -46.80 1.03 1.69
C ASP A 608 -46.30 2.21 2.52
N SER A 609 -47.25 2.88 3.20
CA SER A 609 -46.95 4.06 4.03
C SER A 609 -46.10 3.75 5.27
N ALA A 610 -46.19 2.54 5.84
CA ALA A 610 -45.44 2.15 7.01
C ALA A 610 -43.96 1.94 6.66
N GLN A 611 -43.66 1.20 5.62
CA GLN A 611 -42.28 1.01 5.13
C GLN A 611 -41.66 2.31 4.59
N ARG A 612 -42.48 3.14 3.94
CA ARG A 612 -42.06 4.49 3.55
C ARG A 612 -41.54 5.29 4.72
N GLN A 613 -42.33 5.37 5.81
CA GLN A 613 -41.96 6.15 7.00
C GLN A 613 -40.70 5.59 7.66
N THR A 614 -40.63 4.27 7.85
CA THR A 614 -39.46 3.59 8.42
C THR A 614 -38.18 3.88 7.60
N THR A 615 -38.29 3.81 6.27
CA THR A 615 -37.16 4.05 5.37
C THR A 615 -36.75 5.52 5.36
N LEU A 616 -37.69 6.47 5.46
CA LEU A 616 -37.41 7.89 5.62
C LEU A 616 -36.71 8.21 6.93
N ASP A 617 -37.18 7.61 8.04
CA ASP A 617 -36.54 7.83 9.35
C ASP A 617 -35.13 7.26 9.38
N ARG A 618 -34.92 6.12 8.76
CA ARG A 618 -33.56 5.58 8.53
C ARG A 618 -32.71 6.53 7.70
N ALA A 619 -33.22 7.04 6.59
CA ALA A 619 -32.51 8.00 5.76
C ALA A 619 -32.12 9.24 6.54
N ARG A 620 -33.05 9.78 7.35
CA ARG A 620 -32.80 10.93 8.22
C ARG A 620 -31.72 10.64 9.27
N SER A 621 -31.80 9.50 9.95
CA SER A 621 -30.81 9.11 10.96
C SER A 621 -29.40 8.94 10.38
N LEU A 622 -29.29 8.42 9.15
CA LEU A 622 -28.02 8.27 8.45
C LEU A 622 -27.47 9.60 7.94
N ALA A 623 -28.36 10.50 7.50
CA ALA A 623 -27.97 11.83 7.02
C ALA A 623 -27.57 12.79 8.14
N GLN A 624 -27.96 12.52 9.39
CA GLN A 624 -27.50 13.31 10.53
C GLN A 624 -26.03 13.03 10.80
N PRO A 625 -25.15 14.04 10.79
CA PRO A 625 -23.76 13.83 11.17
C PRO A 625 -23.66 13.38 12.61
N ASP A 626 -22.87 12.37 12.86
CA ASP A 626 -22.54 11.96 14.21
C ASP A 626 -21.53 12.93 14.82
N LEU A 627 -22.02 14.01 15.40
CA LEU A 627 -21.18 15.02 16.06
C LEU A 627 -20.52 14.52 17.35
N ARG A 628 -20.98 13.37 17.89
CA ARG A 628 -20.35 12.67 19.01
C ARG A 628 -19.41 11.58 18.51
N GLY A 629 -19.11 11.59 17.20
CA GLY A 629 -18.39 10.52 16.51
C GLY A 629 -17.12 10.12 17.22
N ILE A 630 -16.89 8.83 17.18
CA ILE A 630 -15.71 8.08 17.61
C ILE A 630 -14.40 8.69 17.05
N CYS A 631 -14.53 9.60 16.08
CA CYS A 631 -13.47 10.35 15.42
C CYS A 631 -13.14 11.70 16.08
N ALA A 632 -13.76 12.04 17.18
CA ALA A 632 -13.45 13.27 17.90
C ALA A 632 -12.04 13.17 18.52
N THR A 633 -11.04 13.57 17.73
CA THR A 633 -9.78 13.99 18.31
C THR A 633 -10.06 15.26 19.11
N GLU A 634 -9.49 15.41 20.28
CA GLU A 634 -9.70 16.49 21.27
C GLU A 634 -9.40 17.92 20.77
N ARG A 635 -9.38 18.16 19.48
CA ARG A 635 -8.99 19.41 18.81
C ARG A 635 -10.24 20.15 18.36
N HIS A 636 -10.49 21.27 18.90
CA HIS A 636 -11.55 22.24 18.56
C HIS A 636 -12.95 21.67 18.31
N PRO A 637 -13.90 21.84 19.24
CA PRO A 637 -15.31 21.51 19.01
C PRO A 637 -15.82 22.18 17.74
N GLY A 638 -16.39 21.42 16.82
CA GLY A 638 -16.93 21.93 15.55
C GLY A 638 -16.01 21.86 14.36
N GLN A 639 -14.78 21.31 14.49
CA GLN A 639 -13.83 21.11 13.38
C GLN A 639 -13.19 19.72 13.40
N THR A 640 -13.84 18.79 14.06
CA THR A 640 -13.36 17.41 14.24
C THR A 640 -13.53 16.53 13.01
N SER A 641 -14.46 16.91 12.12
CA SER A 641 -14.67 16.27 10.82
C SER A 641 -15.08 17.31 9.76
N PRO A 642 -15.04 16.98 8.47
CA PRO A 642 -15.53 17.87 7.41
C PRO A 642 -16.97 18.29 7.63
N GLU A 643 -17.82 17.36 8.03
CA GLU A 643 -19.25 17.60 8.30
C GLU A 643 -19.45 18.51 9.50
N ALA A 644 -18.68 18.28 10.57
CA ALA A 644 -18.73 19.11 11.78
C ALA A 644 -18.33 20.55 11.46
N ALA A 645 -17.35 20.78 10.58
CA ALA A 645 -16.97 22.11 10.13
C ALA A 645 -18.09 22.80 9.38
N VAL A 646 -18.74 22.11 8.43
CA VAL A 646 -19.89 22.65 7.66
C VAL A 646 -21.07 22.96 8.59
N MET A 647 -21.45 22.05 9.45
CA MET A 647 -22.56 22.26 10.37
C MET A 647 -22.30 23.42 11.34
N SER A 648 -21.07 23.50 11.85
CA SER A 648 -20.68 24.58 12.74
C SER A 648 -20.69 25.94 12.03
N PHE A 649 -20.31 25.97 10.74
CA PHE A 649 -20.42 27.17 9.91
C PHE A 649 -21.89 27.63 9.82
N TRP A 650 -22.80 26.74 9.41
CA TRP A 650 -24.22 27.08 9.25
C TRP A 650 -24.92 27.39 10.58
N HIS A 651 -24.56 26.67 11.65
CA HIS A 651 -25.08 26.98 13.00
C HIS A 651 -24.61 28.37 13.46
N ALA A 652 -23.32 28.67 13.34
CA ALA A 652 -22.79 29.97 13.73
C ALA A 652 -23.39 31.10 12.90
N ARG A 653 -23.59 30.89 11.59
CA ARG A 653 -24.28 31.84 10.71
C ARG A 653 -25.72 32.10 11.16
N SER A 654 -26.46 31.01 11.49
CA SER A 654 -27.85 31.09 11.90
C SER A 654 -28.06 31.79 13.24
N GLU A 655 -27.19 31.51 14.20
CA GLU A 655 -27.34 32.03 15.56
C GLU A 655 -26.67 33.40 15.77
N ARG A 656 -25.54 33.64 15.13
CA ARG A 656 -24.65 34.77 15.41
C ARG A 656 -24.27 35.59 14.17
N GLY A 657 -24.72 35.20 12.99
CA GLY A 657 -24.45 35.85 11.73
C GLY A 657 -23.12 35.48 11.05
N LEU A 658 -22.93 35.97 9.84
CA LEU A 658 -21.80 35.61 8.98
C LEU A 658 -20.40 35.85 9.59
N PRO A 659 -20.12 36.97 10.31
CA PRO A 659 -18.81 37.19 10.90
C PRO A 659 -18.38 36.09 11.89
N GLN A 660 -19.32 35.46 12.56
CA GLN A 660 -19.04 34.36 13.50
C GLN A 660 -18.86 33.02 12.77
N ALA A 661 -19.46 32.85 11.61
CA ALA A 661 -19.29 31.68 10.77
C ALA A 661 -17.91 31.66 10.07
N GLU A 662 -17.35 32.82 9.78
CA GLU A 662 -16.04 32.95 9.10
C GLU A 662 -14.89 32.28 9.84
N ARG A 663 -15.01 32.05 11.15
CA ARG A 663 -13.99 31.31 11.91
C ARG A 663 -13.81 29.87 11.44
N PHE A 664 -14.77 29.29 10.72
CA PHE A 664 -14.70 27.95 10.14
C PHE A 664 -14.12 27.95 8.73
N LEU A 665 -13.82 29.12 8.15
CA LEU A 665 -13.05 29.26 6.91
C LEU A 665 -11.55 29.16 7.19
N LEU A 666 -10.78 28.79 6.17
CA LEU A 666 -9.31 28.90 6.23
C LEU A 666 -8.92 30.33 6.61
N PRO A 667 -7.90 30.52 7.48
CA PRO A 667 -7.48 31.86 7.95
C PRO A 667 -7.23 32.85 6.81
N GLU A 668 -6.64 32.38 5.70
CA GLU A 668 -6.35 33.17 4.51
C GLU A 668 -7.58 33.58 3.69
N ARG A 669 -8.74 33.01 3.99
CA ARG A 669 -10.03 33.27 3.29
C ARG A 669 -11.03 34.05 4.12
N ARG A 670 -10.66 34.46 5.33
CA ARG A 670 -11.52 35.28 6.19
C ARG A 670 -11.49 36.74 5.74
N GLY A 671 -12.66 37.41 5.77
CA GLY A 671 -12.81 38.80 5.37
C GLY A 671 -13.28 38.99 3.91
N PRO A 672 -13.19 40.21 3.34
CA PRO A 672 -13.76 40.55 2.05
C PRO A 672 -12.98 39.92 0.90
N THR A 673 -13.40 38.71 0.53
CA THR A 673 -12.90 37.99 -0.65
C THR A 673 -13.96 37.96 -1.75
N THR A 674 -13.58 37.56 -2.98
CA THR A 674 -14.56 37.42 -4.09
C THR A 674 -15.63 36.36 -3.73
N GLY A 675 -15.27 35.33 -2.96
CA GLY A 675 -16.21 34.32 -2.45
C GLY A 675 -17.18 34.91 -1.43
N ALA A 676 -16.69 35.73 -0.49
CA ALA A 676 -17.51 36.46 0.48
C ALA A 676 -18.56 37.34 -0.17
N ALA A 677 -18.18 38.10 -1.20
CA ALA A 677 -19.11 39.00 -1.92
C ALA A 677 -20.22 38.21 -2.65
N ARG A 678 -19.88 37.08 -3.28
CA ARG A 678 -20.86 36.20 -3.93
C ARG A 678 -21.80 35.55 -2.91
N PHE A 679 -21.26 35.04 -1.80
CA PHE A 679 -22.06 34.44 -0.74
C PHE A 679 -23.00 35.46 -0.10
N ALA A 680 -22.49 36.65 0.25
CA ALA A 680 -23.30 37.71 0.82
C ALA A 680 -24.40 38.22 -0.16
N GLY A 681 -24.15 38.16 -1.48
CA GLY A 681 -25.18 38.42 -2.48
C GLY A 681 -26.30 37.39 -2.46
N ALA A 682 -25.96 36.12 -2.49
CA ALA A 682 -26.90 35.01 -2.43
C ALA A 682 -27.58 34.87 -1.04
N GLU A 683 -26.90 35.30 0.01
CA GLU A 683 -27.40 35.23 1.39
C GLU A 683 -28.58 36.14 1.66
N ARG A 684 -28.74 37.23 0.92
CA ARG A 684 -29.85 38.22 1.14
C ARG A 684 -31.23 37.59 1.01
N ASP A 685 -31.32 36.53 0.18
CA ASP A 685 -32.57 35.83 -0.08
C ASP A 685 -32.72 34.57 0.79
N LEU A 686 -31.83 34.35 1.77
CA LEU A 686 -31.89 33.19 2.66
C LEU A 686 -32.51 33.56 4.01
N PRO A 687 -33.31 32.66 4.59
CA PRO A 687 -33.78 32.80 5.97
C PRO A 687 -32.65 33.00 6.96
N ARG A 688 -32.89 33.78 8.00
CA ARG A 688 -31.89 33.99 9.05
C ARG A 688 -31.51 32.68 9.73
N ARG A 689 -32.46 31.76 9.91
CA ARG A 689 -32.22 30.43 10.47
C ARG A 689 -32.22 29.38 9.35
N MET A 690 -31.04 28.86 9.04
CA MET A 690 -30.84 27.77 8.09
C MET A 690 -30.14 26.62 8.82
N ARG A 691 -30.48 25.39 8.47
CA ARG A 691 -29.81 24.20 8.98
C ARG A 691 -29.43 23.28 7.82
N VAL A 692 -28.40 22.48 8.01
CA VAL A 692 -28.10 21.39 7.09
C VAL A 692 -29.19 20.33 7.24
N ALA A 693 -29.94 20.11 6.17
CA ALA A 693 -31.04 19.14 6.14
C ALA A 693 -30.52 17.74 5.77
N TRP A 694 -29.71 17.70 4.70
CA TRP A 694 -29.18 16.46 4.15
C TRP A 694 -27.75 16.66 3.69
N ILE A 695 -26.86 15.70 4.00
CA ILE A 695 -25.58 15.58 3.33
C ILE A 695 -25.70 14.45 2.31
N LEU A 696 -25.41 14.75 1.04
CA LEU A 696 -25.71 13.87 -0.08
C LEU A 696 -24.47 13.15 -0.61
N ALA A 697 -23.33 13.81 -0.53
CA ALA A 697 -22.05 13.24 -0.96
C ALA A 697 -20.91 13.84 -0.16
N LEU A 698 -19.96 12.99 0.17
CA LEU A 698 -18.63 13.35 0.67
C LEU A 698 -17.60 12.61 -0.17
N SER A 699 -16.71 13.36 -0.79
CA SER A 699 -15.58 12.81 -1.56
C SER A 699 -14.30 13.49 -1.12
N GLY A 700 -13.18 12.81 -1.23
CA GLY A 700 -11.88 13.37 -0.89
C GLY A 700 -10.93 12.38 -0.22
N ASP A 701 -9.89 12.93 0.38
CA ASP A 701 -8.87 12.20 1.13
C ASP A 701 -8.77 12.70 2.57
N GLU A 702 -7.77 12.23 3.32
CA GLU A 702 -7.55 12.60 4.73
C GLU A 702 -7.27 14.10 4.97
N ARG A 703 -7.01 14.88 3.91
CA ARG A 703 -6.65 16.30 4.00
C ARG A 703 -7.58 17.22 3.23
N ASN A 704 -8.29 16.69 2.25
CA ASN A 704 -9.17 17.45 1.39
C ASN A 704 -10.49 16.70 1.22
N ALA A 705 -11.58 17.36 1.45
CA ALA A 705 -12.91 16.79 1.27
C ALA A 705 -13.81 17.78 0.53
N THR A 706 -14.72 17.24 -0.29
CA THR A 706 -15.80 18.01 -0.91
C THR A 706 -17.11 17.46 -0.42
N LEU A 707 -17.95 18.33 0.16
CA LEU A 707 -19.30 17.98 0.58
C LEU A 707 -20.32 18.59 -0.37
N GLN A 708 -21.29 17.78 -0.76
CA GLN A 708 -22.53 18.22 -1.37
C GLN A 708 -23.67 17.96 -0.39
N TYR A 709 -24.44 19.01 -0.06
CA TYR A 709 -25.47 18.96 0.96
C TYR A 709 -26.61 19.93 0.69
N GLU A 710 -27.74 19.67 1.29
CA GLU A 710 -28.90 20.60 1.26
C GLU A 710 -28.97 21.36 2.58
N VAL A 711 -29.21 22.67 2.46
CA VAL A 711 -29.60 23.50 3.60
C VAL A 711 -31.07 23.91 3.47
N GLU A 712 -31.77 23.88 4.57
CA GLU A 712 -33.17 24.27 4.62
C GLU A 712 -33.43 25.34 5.68
N GLY A 713 -34.40 26.17 5.43
CA GLY A 713 -34.92 27.16 6.37
C GLY A 713 -36.36 27.52 6.05
N GLU A 714 -37.03 28.22 6.96
CA GLU A 714 -38.40 28.67 6.82
C GLU A 714 -38.44 30.22 6.71
N GLN A 715 -39.17 30.72 5.74
CA GLN A 715 -39.41 32.16 5.57
C GLN A 715 -40.93 32.39 5.44
N GLY A 716 -41.58 32.72 6.53
CA GLY A 716 -43.04 32.70 6.63
C GLY A 716 -43.59 31.29 6.53
N GLU A 717 -44.51 31.04 5.63
CA GLU A 717 -45.04 29.70 5.34
C GLU A 717 -44.21 28.89 4.32
N ASP A 718 -43.23 29.53 3.68
CA ASP A 718 -42.44 28.92 2.64
C ASP A 718 -41.19 28.23 3.20
N ARG A 719 -40.99 26.97 2.77
CA ARG A 719 -39.78 26.21 3.03
C ARG A 719 -38.76 26.46 1.92
N ILE A 720 -37.65 27.08 2.27
CA ILE A 720 -36.56 27.35 1.33
C ILE A 720 -35.51 26.24 1.44
N ILE A 721 -35.16 25.62 0.31
CA ILE A 721 -34.11 24.61 0.19
C ILE A 721 -33.05 25.13 -0.79
N ARG A 722 -31.77 24.95 -0.45
CA ARG A 722 -30.63 25.24 -1.32
C ARG A 722 -29.69 24.06 -1.38
N CYS A 723 -29.24 23.73 -2.57
CA CYS A 723 -28.11 22.81 -2.78
C CYS A 723 -26.80 23.55 -2.57
N VAL A 724 -25.91 22.94 -1.84
CA VAL A 724 -24.63 23.55 -1.44
C VAL A 724 -23.49 22.59 -1.74
N GLN A 725 -22.43 23.12 -2.34
CA GLN A 725 -21.17 22.43 -2.48
C GLN A 725 -20.06 23.19 -1.79
N THR A 726 -19.25 22.52 -1.02
CA THR A 726 -18.17 23.13 -0.24
C THR A 726 -16.94 22.26 -0.27
N VAL A 727 -15.77 22.85 -0.54
CA VAL A 727 -14.47 22.21 -0.39
C VAL A 727 -13.94 22.50 1.01
N ILE A 728 -13.43 21.47 1.68
CA ILE A 728 -12.99 21.53 3.07
C ILE A 728 -11.58 20.96 3.14
N ARG A 729 -10.71 21.63 3.88
CA ARG A 729 -9.31 21.22 4.05
C ARG A 729 -8.97 20.97 5.50
N PHE A 730 -8.20 19.90 5.72
CA PHE A 730 -7.62 19.62 7.03
C PHE A 730 -6.34 20.45 7.23
N ARG A 731 -6.28 21.16 8.33
CA ARG A 731 -5.11 21.88 8.83
C ARG A 731 -4.74 21.39 10.24
N ARG A 732 -3.59 21.81 10.72
CA ARG A 732 -3.05 21.41 12.05
C ARG A 732 -4.06 21.55 13.20
N GLU A 733 -5.01 22.46 13.07
CA GLU A 733 -6.02 22.79 14.10
C GLU A 733 -7.38 22.15 13.86
N GLY A 734 -7.61 21.46 12.74
CA GLY A 734 -8.88 20.82 12.38
C GLY A 734 -9.29 21.02 10.93
N TRP A 735 -10.55 20.74 10.63
CA TRP A 735 -11.14 20.91 9.30
C TRP A 735 -11.71 22.31 9.12
N PHE A 736 -11.39 22.94 7.99
CA PHE A 736 -11.85 24.27 7.63
C PHE A 736 -12.44 24.27 6.23
N LEU A 737 -13.49 25.07 6.01
CA LEU A 737 -13.98 25.34 4.67
C LEU A 737 -12.89 26.09 3.89
N GLU A 738 -12.64 25.67 2.65
CA GLU A 738 -11.63 26.31 1.78
C GLU A 738 -12.07 27.71 1.38
N ASP A 739 -13.36 27.86 1.10
CA ASP A 739 -13.99 29.14 0.74
C ASP A 739 -15.45 29.14 1.20
N TYR A 740 -16.14 30.24 0.97
CA TYR A 740 -17.57 30.34 1.23
C TYR A 740 -18.36 29.31 0.42
N PRO A 741 -19.41 28.70 1.01
CA PRO A 741 -20.23 27.72 0.32
C PRO A 741 -20.86 28.28 -0.96
N SER A 742 -20.82 27.53 -2.06
CA SER A 742 -21.57 27.87 -3.26
C SER A 742 -23.03 27.38 -3.13
N LEU A 743 -23.97 28.26 -3.44
CA LEU A 743 -25.42 28.04 -3.29
C LEU A 743 -26.09 27.89 -4.64
N GLU A 744 -26.86 26.83 -4.82
CA GLU A 744 -27.74 26.62 -5.97
C GLU A 744 -29.20 26.60 -5.51
N ASN A 745 -30.10 27.13 -6.36
CA ASN A 745 -31.52 27.17 -6.05
C ASN A 745 -32.16 25.79 -6.12
N GLY A 746 -32.91 25.44 -5.08
CA GLY A 746 -33.65 24.17 -5.00
C GLY A 746 -32.87 23.02 -4.35
N ALA A 747 -33.45 21.83 -4.42
CA ALA A 747 -32.81 20.60 -3.93
C ALA A 747 -31.66 20.17 -4.83
N CYS A 748 -30.66 19.52 -4.25
CA CYS A 748 -29.55 18.96 -5.05
C CYS A 748 -30.10 17.93 -6.04
N ARG A 749 -29.69 18.08 -7.29
CA ARG A 749 -29.96 17.03 -8.27
C ARG A 749 -29.04 15.84 -7.99
N PRO A 750 -29.56 14.62 -8.01
CA PRO A 750 -28.81 13.40 -7.76
C PRO A 750 -27.69 13.19 -8.78
#